data_6d0e96fb14a3ed85c19bd596b4dd9b94
#
_entry.id   6d0e96fb14a3ed85c19bd596b4dd9b94
#
_cell.length_a   1.000
_cell.length_b   1.000
_cell.length_c   1.000
_cell.angle_alpha   90.00
_cell.angle_beta   90.00
_cell.angle_gamma   90.00
#
_symmetry.space_group_name_H-M   'P 1'
#
loop_
_entity.id
_entity.type
_entity.pdbx_description
1 polymer ?
#
loop_
_entity_poly.entity_id
_entity_poly.type
_entity_poly.pdbx_seq_one_letter_code
_entity_poly.pdbx_strand_id
1 'polypeptide(L)'
;MAPAASQRVKPAALLGQLLRQLSWRELLHHPWRNAAAAVAVMLGVALAFSTHLINASALSEFSSATRAINGQSDLELRAVRSTFDEAFFERAANLPGVLVASPVLELSSTAITAGGKRVALRIVGVDALVVAQIAPSLMPVPAKQTDGNRFALFAPGTVFLNPAARAALGIVSGSEKFKLQSGLQLIDVTAGGSVAAGGGALAVMDIGAAQELFDKRGQLSRIDLRFDPGADRAALMKALNLPTDITAAEPQDAAERVSNLSRAYRVNLTVLALVALFTGAFLVFSVLSLSVAKRAQQFALLGVLGLTGRERLALVMAESALLGVVGSALGVVLGTALAALALRVLGGDLGGGYFAGVAPTLQFSAGAALAYGTLGVAAACVGGWWPARAAQKLAPAQTLKGLGAATSQSKGHWLSFTLIATGSLLAYAPPIAGVPLAAYVSVALLLVGGITALPYLIALLYDRASPYVAHALLPMLAVERARRVRESAAVAVSGVVASLSLAVALTVMVASFRTSVTQWLDVILPADLYARTASASTTGGAGEAIFLTPEFVAAVTAVPGIERVSTLRTTQVLLDPKAPAVALIARDIGEPAKTFPMVGDALPVPAGYIGIYVSEAMVDLYGARLGAVFVPFSKPFSAVAYEIRARAAPEDVANKSAASNAASTSAAPQFFVAGIWRDYSRQFGAVAMASADFVQLTGDNRISDVAIWLTPDAIAGAKTGEVESAVRAAADKQAGAGSLIEFASTAQIRAISLKIFDRSFAVTYWLQGVAIAIGLFGVAASFSAQVLARRKEFGLLVHLGLTRRQILAVVAGEGAAWTLIGSVAGLGLGLAVSLVLVHVVNPQSFHWTMDLVLPWLRLTGLCALVVAAGTFTAWVSGRAAASKDAVLAVKEDW
;
A
#
# COMPACT_ATOMS: atom_id res chain seq x y z
N MET A 1 -58.48 34.31 -40.32
CA MET A 1 -57.04 34.29 -40.03
C MET A 1 -56.74 33.07 -39.14
N ALA A 2 -56.17 32.01 -39.69
CA ALA A 2 -55.76 30.85 -38.91
C ALA A 2 -54.49 31.10 -38.12
N PRO A 3 -54.38 30.66 -36.85
CA PRO A 3 -53.17 30.85 -36.11
C PRO A 3 -52.05 29.98 -36.68
N ALA A 4 -50.91 30.62 -36.98
CA ALA A 4 -49.72 29.94 -37.44
C ALA A 4 -49.29 28.87 -36.43
N ALA A 5 -49.21 27.61 -36.88
CA ALA A 5 -48.72 26.49 -36.11
C ALA A 5 -47.26 26.80 -35.68
N SER A 6 -47.08 27.03 -34.40
CA SER A 6 -45.74 27.14 -33.81
C SER A 6 -45.00 25.83 -33.99
N GLN A 7 -44.04 25.79 -34.85
CA GLN A 7 -43.08 24.66 -34.96
C GLN A 7 -42.37 24.52 -33.60
N ARG A 8 -42.81 23.59 -32.77
CA ARG A 8 -42.10 23.17 -31.56
C ARG A 8 -40.79 22.52 -32.00
N VAL A 9 -39.73 23.27 -31.93
CA VAL A 9 -38.35 22.74 -32.12
C VAL A 9 -38.19 21.54 -31.20
N LYS A 10 -37.74 20.43 -31.71
CA LYS A 10 -37.51 19.22 -30.89
C LYS A 10 -36.59 19.60 -29.73
N PRO A 11 -36.95 19.24 -28.48
CA PRO A 11 -36.21 19.69 -27.26
C PRO A 11 -34.71 19.36 -27.33
N ALA A 12 -34.31 18.28 -28.00
CA ALA A 12 -32.92 17.92 -28.17
C ALA A 12 -32.13 18.89 -29.10
N ALA A 13 -32.76 19.43 -30.14
CA ALA A 13 -32.13 20.38 -31.05
C ALA A 13 -31.96 21.75 -30.39
N LEU A 14 -32.93 22.17 -29.59
CA LEU A 14 -32.84 23.40 -28.78
C LEU A 14 -31.73 23.31 -27.72
N LEU A 15 -31.63 22.17 -27.04
CA LEU A 15 -30.58 21.92 -26.05
C LEU A 15 -29.18 21.97 -26.71
N GLY A 16 -29.01 21.36 -27.86
CA GLY A 16 -27.76 21.41 -28.63
C GLY A 16 -27.37 22.82 -29.07
N GLN A 17 -28.33 23.64 -29.50
CA GLN A 17 -28.07 25.04 -29.84
C GLN A 17 -27.68 25.87 -28.59
N LEU A 18 -28.38 25.71 -27.47
CA LEU A 18 -28.07 26.36 -26.21
C LEU A 18 -26.69 25.96 -25.67
N LEU A 19 -26.34 24.69 -25.76
CA LEU A 19 -25.00 24.22 -25.38
C LEU A 19 -23.91 24.90 -26.21
N ARG A 20 -24.10 25.02 -27.51
CA ARG A 20 -23.10 25.62 -28.41
C ARG A 20 -23.04 27.14 -28.28
N GLN A 21 -24.16 27.84 -28.13
CA GLN A 21 -24.20 29.30 -28.11
C GLN A 21 -24.01 29.89 -26.72
N LEU A 22 -24.49 29.21 -25.65
CA LEU A 22 -24.43 29.72 -24.29
C LEU A 22 -23.33 29.06 -23.48
N SER A 23 -23.37 27.72 -23.32
CA SER A 23 -22.45 27.02 -22.45
C SER A 23 -21.03 26.97 -22.98
N TRP A 24 -20.83 26.71 -24.27
CA TRP A 24 -19.49 26.68 -24.88
C TRP A 24 -18.79 28.05 -24.82
N ARG A 25 -19.51 29.14 -25.10
CA ARG A 25 -18.96 30.49 -24.99
C ARG A 25 -18.65 30.86 -23.54
N GLU A 26 -19.47 30.49 -22.57
CA GLU A 26 -19.21 30.71 -21.15
C GLU A 26 -17.99 29.91 -20.66
N LEU A 27 -17.81 28.66 -21.11
CA LEU A 27 -16.63 27.86 -20.80
C LEU A 27 -15.35 28.51 -21.31
N LEU A 28 -15.38 29.14 -22.48
CA LEU A 28 -14.25 29.87 -23.07
C LEU A 28 -14.03 31.26 -22.44
N HIS A 29 -15.07 31.94 -21.94
CA HIS A 29 -14.95 33.26 -21.31
C HIS A 29 -14.27 33.21 -19.93
N HIS A 30 -14.35 32.06 -19.23
CA HIS A 30 -13.73 31.86 -17.92
C HIS A 30 -12.77 30.66 -17.92
N PRO A 31 -11.70 30.70 -18.75
CA PRO A 31 -10.86 29.53 -19.01
C PRO A 31 -10.19 29.00 -17.74
N TRP A 32 -9.65 29.85 -16.89
CA TRP A 32 -8.95 29.45 -15.66
C TRP A 32 -9.84 28.75 -14.65
N ARG A 33 -11.09 29.17 -14.51
CA ARG A 33 -12.05 28.56 -13.59
C ARG A 33 -12.46 27.14 -14.05
N ASN A 34 -12.77 27.03 -15.33
CA ASN A 34 -13.21 25.76 -15.92
C ASN A 34 -12.03 24.78 -16.09
N ALA A 35 -10.85 25.29 -16.45
CA ALA A 35 -9.61 24.52 -16.47
C ALA A 35 -9.31 23.89 -15.10
N ALA A 36 -9.51 24.62 -14.02
CA ALA A 36 -9.30 24.05 -12.68
C ALA A 36 -10.24 22.90 -12.33
N ALA A 37 -11.52 23.00 -12.69
CA ALA A 37 -12.46 21.88 -12.51
C ALA A 37 -12.05 20.68 -13.37
N ALA A 38 -11.66 20.91 -14.63
CA ALA A 38 -11.16 19.86 -15.52
C ALA A 38 -9.84 19.25 -15.00
N VAL A 39 -8.90 20.08 -14.52
CA VAL A 39 -7.62 19.62 -13.91
C VAL A 39 -7.86 18.78 -12.65
N ALA A 40 -8.83 19.14 -11.81
CA ALA A 40 -9.14 18.34 -10.62
C ALA A 40 -9.67 16.94 -10.97
N VAL A 41 -10.58 16.85 -11.96
CA VAL A 41 -11.04 15.56 -12.48
C VAL A 41 -9.88 14.81 -13.14
N MET A 42 -9.06 15.49 -13.94
CA MET A 42 -7.87 14.96 -14.59
C MET A 42 -6.91 14.33 -13.56
N LEU A 43 -6.59 15.04 -12.50
CA LEU A 43 -5.67 14.54 -11.47
C LEU A 43 -6.26 13.35 -10.72
N GLY A 44 -7.55 13.37 -10.39
CA GLY A 44 -8.23 12.24 -9.75
C GLY A 44 -8.22 10.98 -10.63
N VAL A 45 -8.57 11.13 -11.92
CA VAL A 45 -8.56 10.02 -12.89
C VAL A 45 -7.13 9.55 -13.17
N ALA A 46 -6.19 10.49 -13.38
CA ALA A 46 -4.78 10.16 -13.67
C ALA A 46 -4.16 9.32 -12.55
N LEU A 47 -4.41 9.68 -11.31
CA LEU A 47 -3.89 8.95 -10.16
C LEU A 47 -4.53 7.55 -10.04
N ALA A 48 -5.86 7.47 -10.12
CA ALA A 48 -6.57 6.20 -10.06
C ALA A 48 -6.13 5.24 -11.17
N PHE A 49 -6.05 5.75 -12.39
CA PHE A 49 -5.68 4.96 -13.56
C PHE A 49 -4.20 4.58 -13.57
N SER A 50 -3.28 5.50 -13.21
CA SER A 50 -1.85 5.18 -13.13
C SER A 50 -1.57 4.08 -12.10
N THR A 51 -2.17 4.17 -10.92
CA THR A 51 -2.06 3.15 -9.87
C THR A 51 -2.57 1.80 -10.36
N HIS A 52 -3.72 1.78 -11.04
CA HIS A 52 -4.27 0.55 -11.63
C HIS A 52 -3.31 -0.05 -12.67
N LEU A 53 -2.79 0.74 -13.61
CA LEU A 53 -1.88 0.27 -14.65
C LEU A 53 -0.58 -0.30 -14.09
N ILE A 54 0.04 0.39 -13.13
CA ILE A 54 1.28 -0.08 -12.50
C ILE A 54 1.03 -1.45 -11.85
N ASN A 55 -0.05 -1.55 -11.08
CA ASN A 55 -0.40 -2.76 -10.36
C ASN A 55 -0.76 -3.93 -11.30
N ALA A 56 -1.57 -3.66 -12.33
CA ALA A 56 -1.94 -4.66 -13.33
C ALA A 56 -0.72 -5.14 -14.13
N SER A 57 0.18 -4.22 -14.52
CA SER A 57 1.41 -4.56 -15.25
C SER A 57 2.35 -5.40 -14.39
N ALA A 58 2.57 -5.02 -13.13
CA ALA A 58 3.42 -5.77 -12.20
C ALA A 58 2.85 -7.17 -11.93
N LEU A 59 1.54 -7.28 -11.67
CA LEU A 59 0.86 -8.56 -11.41
C LEU A 59 0.88 -9.48 -12.63
N SER A 60 0.65 -8.94 -13.82
CA SER A 60 0.68 -9.71 -15.08
C SER A 60 2.06 -10.29 -15.35
N GLU A 61 3.10 -9.48 -15.20
CA GLU A 61 4.48 -9.93 -15.40
C GLU A 61 4.88 -10.99 -14.37
N PHE A 62 4.55 -10.76 -13.08
CA PHE A 62 4.84 -11.71 -12.02
C PHE A 62 4.08 -13.03 -12.21
N SER A 63 2.78 -12.97 -12.57
CA SER A 63 1.99 -14.19 -12.83
C SER A 63 2.48 -14.95 -14.06
N SER A 64 2.95 -14.24 -15.08
CA SER A 64 3.57 -14.83 -16.26
C SER A 64 4.90 -15.52 -15.92
N ALA A 65 5.72 -14.86 -15.09
CA ALA A 65 6.96 -15.45 -14.59
C ALA A 65 6.72 -16.70 -13.74
N THR A 66 5.72 -16.66 -12.85
CA THR A 66 5.35 -17.82 -12.01
C THR A 66 4.85 -18.98 -12.87
N ARG A 67 3.99 -18.72 -13.86
CA ARG A 67 3.53 -19.76 -14.80
C ARG A 67 4.66 -20.32 -15.65
N ALA A 68 5.63 -19.50 -16.02
CA ALA A 68 6.81 -19.95 -16.76
C ALA A 68 7.66 -20.95 -15.94
N ILE A 69 7.74 -20.78 -14.62
CA ILE A 69 8.50 -21.65 -13.72
C ILE A 69 7.70 -22.91 -13.35
N ASN A 70 6.40 -22.77 -13.06
CA ASN A 70 5.57 -23.91 -12.65
C ASN A 70 5.04 -24.74 -13.84
N GLY A 71 5.06 -24.17 -15.05
CA GLY A 71 4.65 -24.88 -16.26
C GLY A 71 3.13 -25.13 -16.34
N GLN A 72 2.77 -26.27 -16.96
CA GLN A 72 1.40 -26.74 -17.16
C GLN A 72 1.15 -28.04 -16.37
N SER A 73 1.54 -28.06 -15.10
CA SER A 73 1.23 -29.18 -14.20
C SER A 73 -0.27 -29.20 -13.87
N ASP A 74 -0.82 -30.41 -13.67
CA ASP A 74 -2.19 -30.57 -13.15
C ASP A 74 -2.22 -30.52 -11.62
N LEU A 75 -1.10 -30.95 -10.98
CA LEU A 75 -0.91 -30.94 -9.54
C LEU A 75 0.57 -30.70 -9.20
N GLU A 76 0.82 -29.91 -8.17
CA GLU A 76 2.14 -29.70 -7.59
C GLU A 76 2.17 -30.28 -6.18
N LEU A 77 3.10 -31.19 -5.92
CA LEU A 77 3.41 -31.71 -4.58
C LEU A 77 4.55 -30.86 -4.02
N ARG A 78 4.28 -30.05 -3.01
CA ARG A 78 5.25 -29.08 -2.44
C ARG A 78 5.66 -29.47 -1.03
N ALA A 79 6.92 -29.23 -0.71
CA ALA A 79 7.39 -29.31 0.66
C ALA A 79 6.62 -28.31 1.56
N VAL A 80 6.16 -28.78 2.71
CA VAL A 80 5.60 -27.90 3.77
C VAL A 80 6.70 -27.05 4.38
N ARG A 81 7.90 -27.62 4.55
CA ARG A 81 9.15 -26.93 4.87
C ARG A 81 9.98 -26.76 3.60
N SER A 82 11.22 -26.42 3.66
CA SER A 82 12.05 -26.12 2.49
C SER A 82 12.20 -27.30 1.50
N THR A 83 12.31 -28.54 1.99
CA THR A 83 12.54 -29.76 1.18
C THR A 83 11.91 -30.98 1.83
N PHE A 84 11.73 -32.05 1.05
CA PHE A 84 11.30 -33.38 1.48
C PHE A 84 12.15 -34.45 0.81
N ASP A 85 12.03 -35.71 1.27
CA ASP A 85 12.81 -36.85 0.80
C ASP A 85 12.47 -37.24 -0.66
N GLU A 86 13.49 -37.39 -1.49
CA GLU A 86 13.38 -37.79 -2.91
C GLU A 86 12.75 -39.16 -3.10
N ALA A 87 12.83 -40.06 -2.11
CA ALA A 87 12.22 -41.41 -2.17
C ALA A 87 10.69 -41.35 -2.45
N PHE A 88 10.05 -40.22 -2.13
CA PHE A 88 8.63 -40.01 -2.47
C PHE A 88 8.39 -39.88 -3.97
N PHE A 89 9.38 -39.41 -4.74
CA PHE A 89 9.27 -39.21 -6.19
C PHE A 89 8.96 -40.52 -6.91
N GLU A 90 9.67 -41.61 -6.58
CA GLU A 90 9.44 -42.91 -7.20
C GLU A 90 7.98 -43.38 -7.05
N ARG A 91 7.42 -43.21 -5.86
CA ARG A 91 6.03 -43.57 -5.58
C ARG A 91 5.04 -42.69 -6.36
N ALA A 92 5.29 -41.38 -6.45
CA ALA A 92 4.44 -40.46 -7.17
C ALA A 92 4.50 -40.65 -8.70
N ALA A 93 5.69 -40.96 -9.23
CA ALA A 93 5.92 -41.15 -10.67
C ALA A 93 5.31 -42.47 -11.19
N ASN A 94 5.30 -43.50 -10.37
CA ASN A 94 4.78 -44.82 -10.76
C ASN A 94 3.29 -45.02 -10.46
N LEU A 95 2.56 -43.95 -10.03
CA LEU A 95 1.13 -44.05 -9.75
C LEU A 95 0.33 -44.19 -11.05
N PRO A 96 -0.56 -45.21 -11.19
CA PRO A 96 -1.41 -45.33 -12.37
C PRO A 96 -2.27 -44.08 -12.56
N GLY A 97 -2.25 -43.49 -13.77
CA GLY A 97 -2.94 -42.24 -14.09
C GLY A 97 -2.04 -41.02 -14.03
N VAL A 98 -0.78 -41.15 -13.66
CA VAL A 98 0.23 -40.07 -13.80
C VAL A 98 0.95 -40.28 -15.14
N LEU A 99 0.82 -39.27 -16.02
CA LEU A 99 1.45 -39.28 -17.34
C LEU A 99 2.92 -38.88 -17.25
N VAL A 100 3.21 -37.80 -16.49
CA VAL A 100 4.56 -37.25 -16.31
C VAL A 100 4.72 -36.77 -14.88
N ALA A 101 5.85 -37.06 -14.27
CA ALA A 101 6.29 -36.50 -12.99
C ALA A 101 7.66 -35.85 -13.18
N SER A 102 7.80 -34.58 -12.78
CA SER A 102 9.05 -33.82 -12.86
C SER A 102 9.51 -33.42 -11.47
N PRO A 103 10.68 -33.89 -11.01
CA PRO A 103 11.25 -33.47 -9.74
C PRO A 103 11.90 -32.10 -9.90
N VAL A 104 11.76 -31.24 -8.89
CA VAL A 104 12.30 -29.88 -8.90
C VAL A 104 12.93 -29.55 -7.54
N LEU A 105 14.13 -28.98 -7.57
CA LEU A 105 14.83 -28.44 -6.41
C LEU A 105 14.96 -26.91 -6.58
N GLU A 106 14.28 -26.14 -5.74
CA GLU A 106 14.33 -24.67 -5.75
C GLU A 106 15.20 -24.14 -4.60
N LEU A 107 16.19 -23.31 -4.93
CA LEU A 107 17.13 -22.74 -3.98
C LEU A 107 17.32 -21.25 -4.27
N SER A 108 17.69 -20.49 -3.24
CA SER A 108 18.12 -19.09 -3.36
C SER A 108 19.61 -19.00 -3.06
N SER A 109 20.37 -18.38 -3.95
CA SER A 109 21.81 -18.19 -3.82
C SER A 109 22.22 -16.80 -4.29
N THR A 110 23.49 -16.43 -4.08
CA THR A 110 24.09 -15.21 -4.59
C THR A 110 25.16 -15.54 -5.62
N ALA A 111 25.02 -14.97 -6.80
CA ALA A 111 26.07 -15.02 -7.82
C ALA A 111 27.04 -13.87 -7.64
N ILE A 112 28.35 -14.13 -7.79
CA ILE A 112 29.41 -13.13 -7.72
C ILE A 112 30.10 -13.10 -9.07
N THR A 113 30.06 -11.94 -9.73
CA THR A 113 30.76 -11.72 -11.00
C THR A 113 32.25 -11.60 -10.80
N ALA A 114 33.04 -11.75 -11.87
CA ALA A 114 34.49 -11.50 -11.86
C ALA A 114 34.85 -10.09 -11.35
N GLY A 115 33.97 -9.12 -11.51
CA GLY A 115 34.13 -7.74 -10.98
C GLY A 115 33.69 -7.58 -9.51
N GLY A 116 33.37 -8.64 -8.79
CA GLY A 116 32.93 -8.60 -7.38
C GLY A 116 31.48 -8.15 -7.16
N LYS A 117 30.68 -7.90 -8.23
CA LYS A 117 29.28 -7.54 -8.10
C LYS A 117 28.48 -8.76 -7.65
N ARG A 118 27.65 -8.57 -6.62
CA ARG A 118 26.75 -9.60 -6.07
C ARG A 118 25.35 -9.46 -6.68
N VAL A 119 24.77 -10.58 -7.10
CA VAL A 119 23.43 -10.66 -7.69
C VAL A 119 22.68 -11.81 -7.03
N ALA A 120 21.56 -11.50 -6.37
CA ALA A 120 20.66 -12.54 -5.86
C ALA A 120 20.10 -13.34 -7.04
N LEU A 121 20.20 -14.66 -6.96
CA LEU A 121 19.86 -15.58 -8.02
C LEU A 121 19.02 -16.73 -7.48
N ARG A 122 17.86 -16.97 -8.10
CA ARG A 122 17.06 -18.16 -7.86
C ARG A 122 17.62 -19.30 -8.69
N ILE A 123 17.88 -20.42 -8.06
CA ILE A 123 18.39 -21.63 -8.72
C ILE A 123 17.28 -22.66 -8.78
N VAL A 124 17.07 -23.24 -9.94
CA VAL A 124 16.10 -24.30 -10.17
C VAL A 124 16.83 -25.49 -10.77
N GLY A 125 16.98 -26.54 -9.94
CA GLY A 125 17.43 -27.85 -10.38
C GLY A 125 16.26 -28.60 -11.02
N VAL A 126 16.42 -29.05 -12.27
CA VAL A 126 15.40 -29.77 -13.03
C VAL A 126 15.99 -31.00 -13.70
N ASP A 127 15.14 -32.00 -13.93
CA ASP A 127 15.48 -33.09 -14.84
C ASP A 127 15.27 -32.62 -16.30
N ALA A 128 16.35 -32.38 -17.01
CA ALA A 128 16.33 -31.87 -18.38
C ALA A 128 15.63 -32.83 -19.39
N LEU A 129 15.46 -34.09 -19.05
CA LEU A 129 14.78 -35.08 -19.91
C LEU A 129 13.26 -34.98 -19.82
N VAL A 130 12.74 -34.48 -18.68
CA VAL A 130 11.31 -34.49 -18.38
C VAL A 130 10.73 -33.07 -18.40
N VAL A 131 11.49 -32.08 -17.98
CA VAL A 131 11.03 -30.70 -17.74
C VAL A 131 10.33 -30.06 -18.96
N ALA A 132 10.75 -30.39 -20.17
CA ALA A 132 10.17 -29.88 -21.41
C ALA A 132 8.67 -30.22 -21.57
N GLN A 133 8.21 -31.31 -20.97
CA GLN A 133 6.83 -31.78 -21.08
C GLN A 133 5.88 -31.02 -20.11
N ILE A 134 6.43 -30.47 -19.03
CA ILE A 134 5.66 -29.74 -18.00
C ILE A 134 5.94 -28.23 -18.09
N ALA A 135 7.23 -27.83 -18.07
CA ALA A 135 7.66 -26.44 -18.06
C ALA A 135 8.65 -26.14 -19.21
N PRO A 136 8.19 -26.02 -20.46
CA PRO A 136 9.05 -25.81 -21.64
C PRO A 136 9.97 -24.58 -21.53
N SER A 137 9.54 -23.54 -20.81
CA SER A 137 10.33 -22.33 -20.60
C SER A 137 11.56 -22.52 -19.70
N LEU A 138 11.59 -23.57 -18.88
CA LEU A 138 12.75 -23.95 -18.08
C LEU A 138 13.72 -24.83 -18.84
N MET A 139 13.35 -25.31 -20.04
CA MET A 139 14.23 -26.15 -20.85
C MET A 139 15.54 -25.40 -21.18
N PRO A 140 16.68 -25.93 -20.78
CA PRO A 140 17.98 -25.33 -21.06
C PRO A 140 18.30 -25.32 -22.56
N VAL A 141 18.73 -24.18 -23.09
CA VAL A 141 19.19 -24.04 -24.49
C VAL A 141 20.68 -23.74 -24.47
N PRO A 142 21.55 -24.67 -24.92
CA PRO A 142 22.98 -24.47 -24.98
C PRO A 142 23.39 -23.31 -25.89
N ALA A 143 24.47 -22.61 -25.54
CA ALA A 143 25.04 -21.58 -26.39
C ALA A 143 25.69 -22.21 -27.64
N LYS A 144 25.61 -21.54 -28.80
CA LYS A 144 26.08 -22.05 -30.10
C LYS A 144 27.60 -22.35 -30.18
N GLN A 145 28.39 -21.90 -29.21
CA GLN A 145 29.85 -22.10 -29.16
C GLN A 145 30.29 -23.32 -28.37
N THR A 146 29.38 -24.08 -27.79
CA THR A 146 29.74 -25.29 -27.07
C THR A 146 29.90 -26.42 -28.11
N ASP A 147 31.12 -26.68 -28.58
CA ASP A 147 31.48 -27.69 -29.55
C ASP A 147 30.74 -29.04 -29.30
N GLY A 148 29.67 -29.25 -30.03
CA GLY A 148 29.03 -30.57 -30.21
C GLY A 148 28.64 -31.40 -28.98
N ASN A 149 28.89 -30.90 -27.75
CA ASN A 149 28.63 -31.64 -26.53
C ASN A 149 27.15 -31.51 -26.11
N ARG A 150 26.31 -32.38 -26.63
CA ARG A 150 24.90 -32.52 -26.25
C ARG A 150 24.72 -32.84 -24.76
N PHE A 151 25.75 -33.29 -24.07
CA PHE A 151 25.80 -33.62 -22.66
C PHE A 151 26.22 -32.43 -21.76
N ALA A 152 26.49 -31.29 -22.35
CA ALA A 152 26.76 -30.08 -21.55
C ALA A 152 25.62 -29.68 -20.59
N LEU A 153 24.40 -30.14 -20.86
CA LEU A 153 23.22 -29.99 -19.99
C LEU A 153 23.40 -30.67 -18.61
N PHE A 154 24.12 -31.80 -18.59
CA PHE A 154 24.34 -32.59 -17.37
C PHE A 154 25.73 -32.35 -16.75
N ALA A 155 26.52 -31.41 -17.31
CA ALA A 155 27.86 -31.15 -16.80
C ALA A 155 27.81 -30.48 -15.41
N PRO A 156 28.51 -31.01 -14.40
CA PRO A 156 28.56 -30.35 -13.09
C PRO A 156 29.05 -28.92 -13.19
N GLY A 157 28.38 -28.01 -12.50
CA GLY A 157 28.72 -26.56 -12.49
C GLY A 157 28.32 -25.80 -13.77
N THR A 158 27.55 -26.41 -14.69
CA THR A 158 26.96 -25.67 -15.83
C THR A 158 25.59 -25.16 -15.47
N VAL A 159 25.35 -23.86 -15.72
CA VAL A 159 24.08 -23.18 -15.42
C VAL A 159 23.55 -22.45 -16.67
N PHE A 160 22.22 -22.42 -16.79
CA PHE A 160 21.52 -21.76 -17.90
C PHE A 160 20.74 -20.58 -17.34
N LEU A 161 21.03 -19.39 -17.86
CA LEU A 161 20.57 -18.14 -17.30
C LEU A 161 19.37 -17.58 -18.07
N ASN A 162 18.37 -17.05 -17.36
CA ASN A 162 17.31 -16.30 -17.99
C ASN A 162 17.79 -14.88 -18.41
N PRO A 163 17.05 -14.15 -19.24
CA PRO A 163 17.43 -12.81 -19.70
C PRO A 163 17.73 -11.83 -18.54
N ALA A 164 16.95 -11.90 -17.46
CA ALA A 164 17.14 -11.04 -16.30
C ALA A 164 18.46 -11.34 -15.55
N ALA A 165 18.81 -12.63 -15.36
CA ALA A 165 20.07 -13.02 -14.74
C ALA A 165 21.28 -12.62 -15.61
N ARG A 166 21.19 -12.81 -16.92
CA ARG A 166 22.25 -12.39 -17.86
C ARG A 166 22.50 -10.90 -17.82
N ALA A 167 21.44 -10.11 -17.84
CA ALA A 167 21.54 -8.65 -17.74
C ALA A 167 22.11 -8.20 -16.38
N ALA A 168 21.67 -8.81 -15.26
CA ALA A 168 22.13 -8.47 -13.92
C ALA A 168 23.61 -8.82 -13.69
N LEU A 169 24.06 -9.96 -14.22
CA LEU A 169 25.43 -10.44 -14.16
C LEU A 169 26.35 -9.78 -15.21
N GLY A 170 25.78 -9.16 -16.25
CA GLY A 170 26.55 -8.57 -17.36
C GLY A 170 27.13 -9.62 -18.30
N ILE A 171 26.51 -10.82 -18.37
CA ILE A 171 26.98 -11.94 -19.21
C ILE A 171 26.43 -11.78 -20.62
N VAL A 172 27.33 -11.61 -21.59
CA VAL A 172 27.00 -11.46 -23.01
C VAL A 172 27.22 -12.76 -23.77
N SER A 173 28.36 -13.44 -23.54
CA SER A 173 28.73 -14.72 -24.16
C SER A 173 28.20 -15.92 -23.35
N GLY A 174 28.02 -17.06 -23.99
CA GLY A 174 27.47 -18.25 -23.35
C GLY A 174 28.47 -19.15 -22.61
N SER A 175 29.73 -18.72 -22.38
CA SER A 175 30.74 -19.54 -21.71
C SER A 175 31.51 -18.79 -20.63
N GLU A 176 30.92 -17.72 -20.08
CA GLU A 176 31.53 -16.92 -19.01
C GLU A 176 31.43 -17.65 -17.66
N LYS A 177 32.52 -17.55 -16.87
CA LYS A 177 32.60 -18.13 -15.52
C LYS A 177 32.24 -17.08 -14.48
N PHE A 178 31.52 -17.52 -13.47
CA PHE A 178 31.18 -16.73 -12.28
C PHE A 178 31.06 -17.66 -11.06
N LYS A 179 30.93 -17.09 -9.88
CA LYS A 179 30.86 -17.88 -8.65
C LYS A 179 29.47 -17.88 -8.06
N LEU A 180 29.00 -19.03 -7.60
CA LEU A 180 27.77 -19.19 -6.81
C LEU A 180 28.16 -19.44 -5.35
N GLN A 181 27.39 -18.86 -4.45
CA GLN A 181 27.55 -19.04 -3.01
C GLN A 181 26.73 -20.24 -2.53
N SER A 182 27.37 -21.21 -1.85
CA SER A 182 26.71 -22.31 -1.13
C SER A 182 27.24 -22.34 0.30
N GLY A 183 26.39 -22.10 1.28
CA GLY A 183 26.83 -21.86 2.66
C GLY A 183 27.82 -20.70 2.72
N LEU A 184 29.02 -20.95 3.25
CA LEU A 184 30.15 -20.03 3.28
C LEU A 184 31.18 -20.31 2.16
N GLN A 185 30.87 -21.14 1.17
CA GLN A 185 31.78 -21.47 0.08
C GLN A 185 31.38 -20.80 -1.23
N LEU A 186 32.35 -20.53 -2.08
CA LEU A 186 32.16 -20.04 -3.43
C LEU A 186 32.49 -21.18 -4.42
N ILE A 187 31.53 -21.53 -5.23
CA ILE A 187 31.60 -22.58 -6.23
C ILE A 187 31.72 -21.94 -7.60
N ASP A 188 32.74 -22.35 -8.36
CA ASP A 188 32.91 -21.89 -9.74
C ASP A 188 31.89 -22.58 -10.66
N VAL A 189 31.11 -21.73 -11.38
CA VAL A 189 30.11 -22.19 -12.36
C VAL A 189 30.29 -21.51 -13.70
N THR A 190 29.84 -22.19 -14.74
CA THR A 190 29.97 -21.69 -16.13
C THR A 190 28.58 -21.48 -16.72
N ALA A 191 28.36 -20.34 -17.35
CA ALA A 191 27.13 -20.08 -18.10
C ALA A 191 27.15 -20.96 -19.37
N GLY A 192 26.33 -22.03 -19.41
CA GLY A 192 26.28 -22.94 -20.55
C GLY A 192 25.30 -22.54 -21.65
N GLY A 193 24.48 -21.53 -21.40
CA GLY A 193 23.44 -21.09 -22.32
C GLY A 193 22.34 -20.26 -21.67
N SER A 194 21.11 -20.39 -22.20
CA SER A 194 19.98 -19.62 -21.78
C SER A 194 18.72 -20.44 -21.51
N VAL A 195 17.79 -19.90 -20.74
CA VAL A 195 16.42 -20.40 -20.60
C VAL A 195 15.43 -19.28 -20.94
N ALA A 196 14.26 -19.67 -21.43
CA ALA A 196 13.23 -18.69 -21.87
C ALA A 196 12.37 -18.16 -20.72
N ALA A 197 12.55 -18.65 -19.48
CA ALA A 197 11.75 -18.26 -18.33
C ALA A 197 11.87 -16.75 -18.03
N GLY A 198 10.73 -16.07 -17.92
CA GLY A 198 10.64 -14.66 -17.53
C GLY A 198 10.82 -14.44 -16.03
N GLY A 199 10.66 -13.19 -15.58
CA GLY A 199 10.69 -12.82 -14.16
C GLY A 199 12.04 -12.34 -13.65
N GLY A 200 12.29 -12.51 -12.35
CA GLY A 200 13.56 -12.13 -11.71
C GLY A 200 14.76 -12.96 -12.19
N ALA A 201 15.95 -12.66 -11.67
CA ALA A 201 17.18 -13.38 -12.04
C ALA A 201 17.07 -14.86 -11.65
N LEU A 202 17.16 -15.74 -12.65
CA LEU A 202 16.99 -17.19 -12.53
C LEU A 202 18.11 -17.94 -13.24
N ALA A 203 18.59 -18.99 -12.60
CA ALA A 203 19.49 -19.98 -13.19
C ALA A 203 18.85 -21.37 -13.12
N VAL A 204 18.92 -22.11 -14.20
CA VAL A 204 18.51 -23.52 -14.29
C VAL A 204 19.74 -24.40 -14.45
N MET A 205 19.75 -25.51 -13.77
CA MET A 205 20.82 -26.52 -13.84
C MET A 205 20.22 -27.91 -13.69
N ASP A 206 21.01 -28.92 -13.97
CA ASP A 206 20.65 -30.33 -13.73
C ASP A 206 20.36 -30.56 -12.23
N ILE A 207 19.31 -31.33 -11.93
CA ILE A 207 18.85 -31.52 -10.54
C ILE A 207 19.91 -32.24 -9.69
N GLY A 208 20.58 -33.25 -10.24
CA GLY A 208 21.67 -33.97 -9.54
C GLY A 208 22.86 -33.05 -9.23
N ALA A 209 23.24 -32.21 -10.20
CA ALA A 209 24.26 -31.18 -9.97
C ALA A 209 23.83 -30.17 -8.92
N ALA A 210 22.56 -29.69 -8.90
CA ALA A 210 22.04 -28.82 -7.88
C ALA A 210 22.05 -29.44 -6.49
N GLN A 211 21.63 -30.72 -6.38
CA GLN A 211 21.65 -31.45 -5.12
C GLN A 211 23.08 -31.60 -4.57
N GLU A 212 24.06 -31.87 -5.43
CA GLU A 212 25.44 -32.02 -5.03
C GLU A 212 26.10 -30.68 -4.62
N LEU A 213 25.97 -29.64 -5.47
CA LEU A 213 26.59 -28.33 -5.23
C LEU A 213 26.05 -27.61 -3.99
N PHE A 214 24.82 -27.89 -3.61
CA PHE A 214 24.16 -27.20 -2.48
C PHE A 214 23.93 -28.10 -1.26
N ASP A 215 24.58 -29.26 -1.22
CA ASP A 215 24.47 -30.24 -0.13
C ASP A 215 23.00 -30.63 0.18
N LYS A 216 22.25 -30.97 -0.88
CA LYS A 216 20.83 -31.32 -0.85
C LYS A 216 20.57 -32.70 -1.46
N ARG A 217 21.53 -33.61 -1.36
CA ARG A 217 21.40 -34.96 -1.91
C ARG A 217 20.17 -35.65 -1.36
N GLY A 218 19.38 -36.24 -2.22
CA GLY A 218 18.14 -36.95 -1.87
C GLY A 218 17.00 -36.05 -1.39
N GLN A 219 17.04 -34.74 -1.70
CA GLN A 219 16.04 -33.78 -1.31
C GLN A 219 15.43 -33.07 -2.50
N LEU A 220 14.09 -32.89 -2.46
CA LEU A 220 13.32 -32.17 -3.45
C LEU A 220 12.52 -31.03 -2.79
N SER A 221 12.27 -29.95 -3.51
CA SER A 221 11.39 -28.88 -3.07
C SER A 221 9.95 -29.09 -3.52
N ARG A 222 9.78 -29.67 -4.72
CA ARG A 222 8.47 -30.04 -5.27
C ARG A 222 8.55 -31.10 -6.33
N ILE A 223 7.41 -31.73 -6.62
CA ILE A 223 7.20 -32.62 -7.76
C ILE A 223 6.03 -32.10 -8.55
N ASP A 224 6.22 -31.80 -9.82
CA ASP A 224 5.18 -31.35 -10.74
C ASP A 224 4.60 -32.58 -11.46
N LEU A 225 3.29 -32.80 -11.33
CA LEU A 225 2.57 -33.92 -11.90
C LEU A 225 1.67 -33.50 -13.04
N ARG A 226 1.66 -34.28 -14.09
CA ARG A 226 0.67 -34.20 -15.17
C ARG A 226 -0.06 -35.52 -15.26
N PHE A 227 -1.38 -35.47 -15.35
CA PHE A 227 -2.23 -36.67 -15.33
C PHE A 227 -2.63 -37.12 -16.73
N ASP A 228 -3.02 -38.37 -16.85
CA ASP A 228 -3.63 -38.91 -18.05
C ASP A 228 -4.99 -38.19 -18.31
N PRO A 229 -5.34 -37.98 -19.59
CA PRO A 229 -6.65 -37.39 -19.92
C PRO A 229 -7.80 -38.24 -19.36
N GLY A 230 -8.62 -37.64 -18.48
CA GLY A 230 -9.76 -38.33 -17.84
C GLY A 230 -9.42 -39.08 -16.53
N ALA A 231 -8.22 -38.94 -16.00
CA ALA A 231 -7.88 -39.53 -14.69
C ALA A 231 -8.72 -38.92 -13.54
N ASP A 232 -9.19 -39.79 -12.63
CA ASP A 232 -9.91 -39.34 -11.44
C ASP A 232 -8.93 -38.75 -10.42
N ARG A 233 -8.90 -37.43 -10.36
CA ARG A 233 -8.03 -36.69 -9.47
C ARG A 233 -8.23 -37.01 -7.99
N ALA A 234 -9.50 -37.22 -7.57
CA ALA A 234 -9.80 -37.49 -6.17
C ALA A 234 -9.26 -38.89 -5.77
N ALA A 235 -9.39 -39.86 -6.65
CA ALA A 235 -8.82 -41.20 -6.47
C ALA A 235 -7.28 -41.14 -6.41
N LEU A 236 -6.63 -40.36 -7.31
CA LEU A 236 -5.19 -40.16 -7.32
C LEU A 236 -4.67 -39.49 -6.05
N MET A 237 -5.35 -38.44 -5.58
CA MET A 237 -5.00 -37.78 -4.31
C MET A 237 -5.05 -38.74 -3.11
N LYS A 238 -6.05 -39.61 -3.07
CA LYS A 238 -6.19 -40.63 -2.02
C LYS A 238 -5.11 -41.68 -2.12
N ALA A 239 -4.76 -42.11 -3.34
CA ALA A 239 -3.73 -43.14 -3.60
C ALA A 239 -2.31 -42.60 -3.30
N LEU A 240 -2.04 -41.30 -3.51
CA LEU A 240 -0.77 -40.66 -3.16
C LEU A 240 -0.47 -40.76 -1.67
N ASN A 241 -1.48 -40.84 -0.79
CA ASN A 241 -1.31 -40.93 0.66
C ASN A 241 -0.21 -39.99 1.16
N LEU A 242 -0.40 -38.68 0.98
CA LEU A 242 0.62 -37.66 1.23
C LEU A 242 1.14 -37.70 2.67
N PRO A 243 2.46 -37.76 2.87
CA PRO A 243 3.07 -37.54 4.17
C PRO A 243 2.80 -36.13 4.67
N THR A 244 2.95 -35.87 5.96
CA THR A 244 2.64 -34.60 6.61
C THR A 244 3.58 -33.46 6.23
N ASP A 245 4.73 -33.75 5.67
CA ASP A 245 5.73 -32.79 5.16
C ASP A 245 5.55 -32.44 3.69
N ILE A 246 4.54 -33.03 3.02
CA ILE A 246 4.18 -32.71 1.63
C ILE A 246 2.74 -32.23 1.56
N THR A 247 2.52 -31.17 0.82
CA THR A 247 1.18 -30.65 0.53
C THR A 247 0.93 -30.63 -0.97
N ALA A 248 -0.32 -30.91 -1.37
CA ALA A 248 -0.76 -30.78 -2.74
C ALA A 248 -1.25 -29.36 -3.01
N ALA A 249 -0.78 -28.76 -4.08
CA ALA A 249 -1.19 -27.45 -4.56
C ALA A 249 -1.65 -27.52 -6.01
N GLU A 250 -2.70 -26.81 -6.34
CA GLU A 250 -3.13 -26.64 -7.72
C GLU A 250 -2.36 -25.47 -8.38
N PRO A 251 -2.18 -25.47 -9.71
CA PRO A 251 -1.58 -24.34 -10.41
C PRO A 251 -2.31 -23.01 -10.16
N GLN A 252 -3.63 -23.09 -9.93
CA GLN A 252 -4.47 -21.95 -9.58
C GLN A 252 -4.13 -21.37 -8.20
N ASP A 253 -3.73 -22.19 -7.24
CA ASP A 253 -3.32 -21.78 -5.89
C ASP A 253 -2.09 -20.86 -5.93
N ALA A 254 -1.17 -21.10 -6.87
CA ALA A 254 -0.02 -20.21 -7.08
C ALA A 254 -0.44 -18.80 -7.54
N ALA A 255 -1.43 -18.72 -8.43
CA ALA A 255 -1.98 -17.43 -8.88
C ALA A 255 -2.77 -16.73 -7.74
N GLU A 256 -3.49 -17.49 -6.92
CA GLU A 256 -4.18 -16.95 -5.73
C GLU A 256 -3.19 -16.44 -4.69
N ARG A 257 -2.10 -17.15 -4.41
CA ARG A 257 -1.01 -16.68 -3.53
C ARG A 257 -0.49 -15.33 -3.98
N VAL A 258 -0.16 -15.20 -5.27
CA VAL A 258 0.35 -13.95 -5.86
C VAL A 258 -0.69 -12.82 -5.76
N SER A 259 -1.95 -13.11 -6.05
CA SER A 259 -3.04 -12.15 -5.91
C SER A 259 -3.22 -11.71 -4.46
N ASN A 260 -3.13 -12.64 -3.50
CA ASN A 260 -3.27 -12.35 -2.07
C ASN A 260 -2.12 -11.50 -1.55
N LEU A 261 -0.87 -11.73 -2.02
CA LEU A 261 0.31 -10.93 -1.65
C LEU A 261 0.11 -9.42 -1.84
N SER A 262 -0.55 -9.01 -2.92
CA SER A 262 -0.72 -7.59 -3.27
C SER A 262 -2.13 -7.03 -2.99
N ARG A 263 -3.04 -7.86 -2.45
CA ARG A 263 -4.46 -7.48 -2.28
C ARG A 263 -4.65 -6.25 -1.41
N ALA A 264 -4.10 -6.26 -0.20
CA ALA A 264 -4.22 -5.15 0.75
C ALA A 264 -3.69 -3.83 0.18
N TYR A 265 -2.53 -3.88 -0.46
CA TYR A 265 -1.90 -2.73 -1.09
C TYR A 265 -2.76 -2.18 -2.25
N ARG A 266 -3.26 -3.07 -3.14
CA ARG A 266 -4.16 -2.67 -4.26
C ARG A 266 -5.43 -1.99 -3.78
N VAL A 267 -6.07 -2.58 -2.76
CA VAL A 267 -7.32 -2.03 -2.22
C VAL A 267 -7.07 -0.66 -1.61
N ASN A 268 -6.03 -0.52 -0.79
CA ASN A 268 -5.69 0.75 -0.17
C ASN A 268 -5.41 1.86 -1.21
N LEU A 269 -4.61 1.57 -2.23
CA LEU A 269 -4.34 2.53 -3.31
C LEU A 269 -5.60 2.88 -4.13
N THR A 270 -6.47 1.90 -4.39
CA THR A 270 -7.75 2.15 -5.09
C THR A 270 -8.65 3.09 -4.30
N VAL A 271 -8.70 2.92 -2.98
CA VAL A 271 -9.49 3.79 -2.12
C VAL A 271 -8.90 5.20 -2.06
N LEU A 272 -7.59 5.33 -1.90
CA LEU A 272 -6.94 6.64 -1.98
C LEU A 272 -7.24 7.35 -3.31
N ALA A 273 -7.25 6.61 -4.41
CA ALA A 273 -7.63 7.12 -5.72
C ALA A 273 -9.11 7.55 -5.79
N LEU A 274 -10.03 6.79 -5.18
CA LEU A 274 -11.44 7.17 -5.07
C LEU A 274 -11.64 8.43 -4.22
N VAL A 275 -10.87 8.59 -3.15
CA VAL A 275 -10.89 9.82 -2.33
C VAL A 275 -10.38 11.02 -3.13
N ALA A 276 -9.32 10.85 -3.94
CA ALA A 276 -8.85 11.90 -4.85
C ALA A 276 -9.93 12.27 -5.89
N LEU A 277 -10.64 11.29 -6.42
CA LEU A 277 -11.76 11.53 -7.33
C LEU A 277 -12.93 12.25 -6.65
N PHE A 278 -13.22 11.91 -5.39
CA PHE A 278 -14.21 12.62 -4.56
C PHE A 278 -13.84 14.10 -4.38
N THR A 279 -12.57 14.43 -4.11
CA THR A 279 -12.12 15.82 -4.01
C THR A 279 -12.26 16.54 -5.35
N GLY A 280 -12.02 15.86 -6.47
CA GLY A 280 -12.28 16.35 -7.82
C GLY A 280 -13.76 16.65 -8.08
N ALA A 281 -14.65 15.72 -7.73
CA ALA A 281 -16.11 15.93 -7.81
C ALA A 281 -16.57 17.11 -6.96
N PHE A 282 -15.99 17.26 -5.78
CA PHE A 282 -16.29 18.39 -4.89
C PHE A 282 -15.85 19.74 -5.49
N LEU A 283 -14.70 19.80 -6.17
CA LEU A 283 -14.27 21.01 -6.86
C LEU A 283 -15.19 21.35 -8.05
N VAL A 284 -15.64 20.36 -8.81
CA VAL A 284 -16.68 20.54 -9.86
C VAL A 284 -17.94 21.13 -9.24
N PHE A 285 -18.40 20.58 -8.11
CA PHE A 285 -19.53 21.15 -7.35
C PHE A 285 -19.30 22.61 -7.01
N SER A 286 -18.15 22.96 -6.44
CA SER A 286 -17.84 24.34 -6.03
C SER A 286 -17.82 25.31 -7.23
N VAL A 287 -17.16 24.93 -8.33
CA VAL A 287 -17.06 25.73 -9.55
C VAL A 287 -18.42 25.95 -10.20
N LEU A 288 -19.24 24.89 -10.30
CA LEU A 288 -20.55 24.98 -10.93
C LEU A 288 -21.58 25.69 -10.05
N SER A 289 -21.55 25.50 -8.73
CA SER A 289 -22.39 26.26 -7.79
C SER A 289 -22.20 27.77 -7.97
N LEU A 290 -20.94 28.18 -8.10
CA LEU A 290 -20.61 29.56 -8.36
C LEU A 290 -21.03 30.02 -9.75
N SER A 291 -20.86 29.21 -10.79
CA SER A 291 -21.29 29.49 -12.15
C SER A 291 -22.80 29.70 -12.22
N VAL A 292 -23.58 28.83 -11.60
CA VAL A 292 -25.04 28.88 -11.52
C VAL A 292 -25.47 30.15 -10.77
N ALA A 293 -24.84 30.46 -9.64
CA ALA A 293 -25.17 31.68 -8.85
C ALA A 293 -24.94 32.99 -9.66
N LYS A 294 -23.82 33.10 -10.40
CA LYS A 294 -23.52 34.24 -11.26
C LYS A 294 -24.48 34.38 -12.44
N ARG A 295 -24.93 33.25 -12.99
CA ARG A 295 -25.84 33.20 -14.14
C ARG A 295 -27.32 33.13 -13.74
N ALA A 296 -27.64 33.30 -12.47
CA ALA A 296 -29.03 33.17 -11.97
C ALA A 296 -29.99 34.08 -12.72
N GLN A 297 -29.61 35.35 -12.98
CA GLN A 297 -30.43 36.28 -13.75
C GLN A 297 -30.61 35.84 -15.22
N GLN A 298 -29.57 35.31 -15.85
CA GLN A 298 -29.65 34.75 -17.21
C GLN A 298 -30.57 33.51 -17.25
N PHE A 299 -30.48 32.62 -16.27
CA PHE A 299 -31.39 31.45 -16.16
C PHE A 299 -32.82 31.88 -15.88
N ALA A 300 -33.02 32.96 -15.09
CA ALA A 300 -34.34 33.55 -14.86
C ALA A 300 -34.94 34.12 -16.14
N LEU A 301 -34.13 34.89 -16.92
CA LEU A 301 -34.55 35.47 -18.23
C LEU A 301 -34.91 34.36 -19.21
N LEU A 302 -34.07 33.34 -19.35
CA LEU A 302 -34.35 32.17 -20.20
C LEU A 302 -35.63 31.45 -19.75
N GLY A 303 -35.92 31.42 -18.45
CA GLY A 303 -37.17 30.87 -17.91
C GLY A 303 -38.39 31.69 -18.31
N VAL A 304 -38.30 33.04 -18.38
CA VAL A 304 -39.36 33.90 -18.89
C VAL A 304 -39.56 33.68 -20.38
N LEU A 305 -38.46 33.45 -21.12
CA LEU A 305 -38.49 33.11 -22.55
C LEU A 305 -39.01 31.69 -22.86
N GLY A 306 -39.42 30.93 -21.83
CA GLY A 306 -40.06 29.61 -21.98
C GLY A 306 -39.16 28.40 -21.70
N LEU A 307 -37.92 28.59 -21.27
CA LEU A 307 -37.04 27.47 -20.90
C LEU A 307 -37.52 26.80 -19.61
N THR A 308 -37.84 25.54 -19.67
CA THR A 308 -38.34 24.77 -18.52
C THR A 308 -37.26 24.52 -17.47
N GLY A 309 -37.65 24.26 -16.21
CA GLY A 309 -36.70 23.90 -15.15
C GLY A 309 -35.88 22.62 -15.49
N ARG A 310 -36.48 21.66 -16.18
CA ARG A 310 -35.77 20.43 -16.62
C ARG A 310 -34.69 20.71 -17.66
N GLU A 311 -34.92 21.62 -18.58
CA GLU A 311 -33.95 22.04 -19.59
C GLU A 311 -32.78 22.82 -18.97
N ARG A 312 -33.04 23.68 -17.95
CA ARG A 312 -31.99 24.34 -17.17
C ARG A 312 -31.12 23.34 -16.41
N LEU A 313 -31.75 22.32 -15.80
CA LEU A 313 -31.03 21.22 -15.16
C LEU A 313 -30.14 20.49 -16.18
N ALA A 314 -30.72 20.12 -17.33
CA ALA A 314 -30.01 19.39 -18.38
C ALA A 314 -28.82 20.20 -18.93
N LEU A 315 -28.93 21.52 -19.03
CA LEU A 315 -27.86 22.41 -19.49
C LEU A 315 -26.65 22.38 -18.53
N VAL A 316 -26.89 22.54 -17.23
CA VAL A 316 -25.82 22.49 -16.22
C VAL A 316 -25.23 21.09 -16.11
N MET A 317 -26.04 20.04 -16.22
CA MET A 317 -25.55 18.67 -16.24
C MET A 317 -24.66 18.37 -17.46
N ALA A 318 -25.01 18.91 -18.62
CA ALA A 318 -24.19 18.79 -19.83
C ALA A 318 -22.85 19.55 -19.70
N GLU A 319 -22.84 20.71 -19.05
CA GLU A 319 -21.59 21.41 -18.70
C GLU A 319 -20.71 20.55 -17.77
N SER A 320 -21.30 19.92 -16.76
CA SER A 320 -20.61 19.00 -15.85
C SER A 320 -20.02 17.79 -16.60
N ALA A 321 -20.84 17.18 -17.46
CA ALA A 321 -20.43 16.02 -18.26
C ALA A 321 -19.28 16.37 -19.21
N LEU A 322 -19.34 17.55 -19.85
CA LEU A 322 -18.28 18.02 -20.74
C LEU A 322 -16.95 18.24 -20.01
N LEU A 323 -16.98 18.90 -18.84
CA LEU A 323 -15.81 19.06 -17.97
C LEU A 323 -15.28 17.69 -17.51
N GLY A 324 -16.19 16.78 -17.17
CA GLY A 324 -15.88 15.38 -16.83
C GLY A 324 -15.19 14.65 -17.95
N VAL A 325 -15.72 14.73 -19.18
CA VAL A 325 -15.13 14.05 -20.37
C VAL A 325 -13.73 14.60 -20.70
N VAL A 326 -13.58 15.95 -20.72
CA VAL A 326 -12.29 16.57 -20.98
C VAL A 326 -11.28 16.23 -19.88
N GLY A 327 -11.67 16.37 -18.62
CA GLY A 327 -10.83 16.02 -17.47
C GLY A 327 -10.45 14.54 -17.47
N SER A 328 -11.39 13.63 -17.74
CA SER A 328 -11.14 12.19 -17.79
C SER A 328 -10.23 11.79 -18.95
N ALA A 329 -10.43 12.34 -20.15
CA ALA A 329 -9.57 12.05 -21.30
C ALA A 329 -8.12 12.48 -21.04
N LEU A 330 -7.93 13.70 -20.55
CA LEU A 330 -6.61 14.19 -20.15
C LEU A 330 -6.04 13.39 -18.98
N GLY A 331 -6.91 12.95 -18.05
CA GLY A 331 -6.54 12.11 -16.91
C GLY A 331 -6.04 10.73 -17.31
N VAL A 332 -6.68 10.08 -18.29
CA VAL A 332 -6.22 8.80 -18.83
C VAL A 332 -4.84 8.96 -19.51
N VAL A 333 -4.64 10.01 -20.32
CA VAL A 333 -3.35 10.29 -20.95
C VAL A 333 -2.25 10.54 -19.92
N LEU A 334 -2.50 11.44 -18.97
CA LEU A 334 -1.55 11.75 -17.90
C LEU A 334 -1.28 10.52 -17.01
N GLY A 335 -2.31 9.75 -16.67
CA GLY A 335 -2.20 8.53 -15.88
C GLY A 335 -1.34 7.47 -16.56
N THR A 336 -1.49 7.30 -17.89
CA THR A 336 -0.62 6.40 -18.67
C THR A 336 0.84 6.88 -18.65
N ALA A 337 1.07 8.17 -18.83
CA ALA A 337 2.42 8.75 -18.78
C ALA A 337 3.06 8.60 -17.38
N LEU A 338 2.31 8.85 -16.32
CA LEU A 338 2.77 8.66 -14.94
C LEU A 338 3.07 7.19 -14.64
N ALA A 339 2.23 6.25 -15.11
CA ALA A 339 2.48 4.82 -14.96
C ALA A 339 3.76 4.39 -15.69
N ALA A 340 3.94 4.84 -16.95
CA ALA A 340 5.15 4.55 -17.71
C ALA A 340 6.43 5.10 -17.04
N LEU A 341 6.36 6.32 -16.51
CA LEU A 341 7.47 6.94 -15.78
C LEU A 341 7.77 6.18 -14.47
N ALA A 342 6.74 5.86 -13.70
CA ALA A 342 6.88 5.14 -12.44
C ALA A 342 7.49 3.75 -12.65
N LEU A 343 7.03 2.98 -13.65
CA LEU A 343 7.59 1.67 -13.97
C LEU A 343 9.06 1.74 -14.42
N ARG A 344 9.46 2.81 -15.13
CA ARG A 344 10.86 3.03 -15.52
C ARG A 344 11.77 3.40 -14.35
N VAL A 345 11.28 4.23 -13.43
CA VAL A 345 12.08 4.76 -12.30
C VAL A 345 12.10 3.79 -11.11
N LEU A 346 10.97 3.18 -10.80
CA LEU A 346 10.77 2.37 -9.61
C LEU A 346 10.85 0.85 -9.90
N GLY A 347 10.84 0.45 -11.17
CA GLY A 347 10.60 -0.94 -11.54
C GLY A 347 9.16 -1.35 -11.21
N GLY A 348 8.90 -2.64 -11.03
CA GLY A 348 7.59 -3.15 -10.63
C GLY A 348 7.26 -2.97 -9.14
N ASP A 349 8.25 -2.57 -8.34
CA ASP A 349 8.11 -2.49 -6.88
C ASP A 349 7.76 -1.07 -6.42
N LEU A 350 6.49 -0.88 -6.09
CA LEU A 350 5.96 0.38 -5.54
C LEU A 350 6.33 0.59 -4.05
N GLY A 351 7.30 -0.16 -3.53
CA GLY A 351 7.81 0.02 -2.17
C GLY A 351 7.42 -1.07 -1.16
N GLY A 352 6.61 -2.06 -1.56
CA GLY A 352 6.25 -3.18 -0.68
C GLY A 352 7.20 -4.38 -0.76
N GLY A 353 8.18 -4.39 -1.66
CA GLY A 353 9.06 -5.54 -1.89
C GLY A 353 8.39 -6.75 -2.56
N TYR A 354 7.11 -6.63 -2.93
CA TYR A 354 6.31 -7.75 -3.46
C TYR A 354 6.75 -8.23 -4.85
N PHE A 355 7.33 -7.34 -5.64
CA PHE A 355 7.71 -7.60 -7.03
C PHE A 355 9.20 -7.30 -7.26
N ALA A 356 10.03 -7.55 -6.27
CA ALA A 356 11.46 -7.30 -6.36
C ALA A 356 12.10 -8.08 -7.52
N GLY A 357 12.93 -7.41 -8.31
CA GLY A 357 13.65 -8.01 -9.44
C GLY A 357 12.82 -8.19 -10.72
N VAL A 358 11.55 -7.76 -10.74
CA VAL A 358 10.70 -7.76 -11.93
C VAL A 358 10.76 -6.39 -12.61
N ALA A 359 11.00 -6.36 -13.91
CA ALA A 359 10.97 -5.15 -14.74
C ALA A 359 9.73 -5.18 -15.65
N PRO A 360 8.53 -4.80 -15.13
CA PRO A 360 7.30 -4.96 -15.87
C PRO A 360 7.23 -3.99 -17.05
N THR A 361 6.73 -4.48 -18.16
CA THR A 361 6.34 -3.66 -19.32
C THR A 361 4.95 -3.08 -19.08
N LEU A 362 4.76 -1.81 -19.47
CA LEU A 362 3.45 -1.17 -19.33
C LEU A 362 2.40 -1.90 -20.18
N GLN A 363 1.40 -2.47 -19.54
CA GLN A 363 0.25 -3.08 -20.21
C GLN A 363 -0.94 -2.12 -20.17
N PHE A 364 -1.25 -1.52 -21.32
CA PHE A 364 -2.41 -0.64 -21.44
C PHE A 364 -3.70 -1.48 -21.51
N SER A 365 -4.65 -1.18 -20.61
CA SER A 365 -5.98 -1.80 -20.59
C SER A 365 -7.03 -0.80 -21.05
N ALA A 366 -7.58 -0.99 -22.25
CA ALA A 366 -8.65 -0.14 -22.80
C ALA A 366 -9.93 -0.22 -21.94
N GLY A 367 -10.26 -1.41 -21.39
CA GLY A 367 -11.40 -1.60 -20.49
C GLY A 367 -11.25 -0.80 -19.20
N ALA A 368 -10.07 -0.81 -18.58
CA ALA A 368 -9.78 -0.01 -17.40
C ALA A 368 -9.79 1.51 -17.72
N ALA A 369 -9.21 1.93 -18.86
CA ALA A 369 -9.26 3.32 -19.29
C ALA A 369 -10.69 3.82 -19.44
N LEU A 370 -11.58 3.02 -20.02
CA LEU A 370 -12.99 3.33 -20.13
C LEU A 370 -13.67 3.37 -18.75
N ALA A 371 -13.40 2.39 -17.88
CA ALA A 371 -13.98 2.33 -16.53
C ALA A 371 -13.60 3.54 -15.68
N TYR A 372 -12.30 3.87 -15.59
CA TYR A 372 -11.84 5.04 -14.84
C TYR A 372 -12.23 6.37 -15.50
N GLY A 373 -12.28 6.41 -16.83
CA GLY A 373 -12.80 7.56 -17.58
C GLY A 373 -14.27 7.82 -17.28
N THR A 374 -15.11 6.80 -17.34
CA THR A 374 -16.55 6.91 -17.01
C THR A 374 -16.77 7.24 -15.53
N LEU A 375 -15.95 6.72 -14.63
CA LEU A 375 -15.98 7.06 -13.21
C LEU A 375 -15.65 8.55 -12.97
N GLY A 376 -14.70 9.12 -13.70
CA GLY A 376 -14.39 10.54 -13.68
C GLY A 376 -15.53 11.42 -14.20
N VAL A 377 -16.18 11.01 -15.28
CA VAL A 377 -17.38 11.69 -15.80
C VAL A 377 -18.53 11.60 -14.78
N ALA A 378 -18.75 10.42 -14.20
CA ALA A 378 -19.77 10.22 -13.17
C ALA A 378 -19.52 11.11 -11.94
N ALA A 379 -18.27 11.20 -11.47
CA ALA A 379 -17.87 12.07 -10.37
C ALA A 379 -18.15 13.54 -10.68
N ALA A 380 -17.83 14.00 -11.90
CA ALA A 380 -18.16 15.34 -12.35
C ALA A 380 -19.68 15.60 -12.41
N CYS A 381 -20.46 14.61 -12.88
CA CYS A 381 -21.92 14.70 -12.90
C CYS A 381 -22.53 14.73 -11.49
N VAL A 382 -22.00 13.90 -10.57
CA VAL A 382 -22.42 13.92 -9.15
C VAL A 382 -22.10 15.29 -8.52
N GLY A 383 -20.91 15.84 -8.74
CA GLY A 383 -20.54 17.18 -8.30
C GLY A 383 -21.46 18.27 -8.89
N GLY A 384 -21.83 18.15 -10.18
CA GLY A 384 -22.71 19.08 -10.85
C GLY A 384 -24.20 18.95 -10.53
N TRP A 385 -24.64 17.85 -9.91
CA TRP A 385 -26.04 17.55 -9.66
C TRP A 385 -26.75 18.57 -8.77
N TRP A 386 -26.11 18.94 -7.66
CA TRP A 386 -26.69 19.90 -6.73
C TRP A 386 -26.82 21.32 -7.31
N PRO A 387 -25.79 21.89 -7.97
CA PRO A 387 -25.91 23.16 -8.72
C PRO A 387 -26.98 23.12 -9.81
N ALA A 388 -27.08 22.00 -10.54
CA ALA A 388 -28.09 21.83 -11.57
C ALA A 388 -29.52 21.86 -11.01
N ARG A 389 -29.74 21.22 -9.84
CA ARG A 389 -31.00 21.30 -9.11
C ARG A 389 -31.32 22.71 -8.59
N ALA A 390 -30.30 23.44 -8.15
CA ALA A 390 -30.46 24.86 -7.77
C ALA A 390 -30.92 25.70 -8.97
N ALA A 391 -30.30 25.50 -10.16
CA ALA A 391 -30.72 26.15 -11.40
C ALA A 391 -32.16 25.78 -11.82
N GLN A 392 -32.56 24.53 -11.62
CA GLN A 392 -33.92 24.05 -11.88
C GLN A 392 -34.97 24.77 -11.04
N LYS A 393 -34.69 24.96 -9.74
CA LYS A 393 -35.64 25.54 -8.75
C LYS A 393 -35.68 27.07 -8.73
N LEU A 394 -34.84 27.75 -9.52
CA LEU A 394 -34.85 29.23 -9.60
C LEU A 394 -36.22 29.76 -10.00
N ALA A 395 -36.82 30.62 -9.18
CA ALA A 395 -38.07 31.32 -9.45
C ALA A 395 -37.78 32.56 -10.30
N PRO A 396 -38.17 32.63 -11.60
CA PRO A 396 -37.77 33.71 -12.51
C PRO A 396 -38.15 35.11 -12.02
N ALA A 397 -39.41 35.26 -11.54
CA ALA A 397 -39.92 36.55 -11.10
C ALA A 397 -39.20 37.15 -9.87
N GLN A 398 -38.83 36.31 -8.91
CA GLN A 398 -38.13 36.74 -7.69
C GLN A 398 -36.67 37.07 -7.99
N THR A 399 -36.02 36.22 -8.85
CA THR A 399 -34.61 36.40 -9.23
C THR A 399 -34.38 37.68 -10.04
N LEU A 400 -35.31 38.04 -10.95
CA LEU A 400 -35.23 39.26 -11.74
C LEU A 400 -35.51 40.54 -10.90
N LYS A 401 -36.30 40.44 -9.83
CA LYS A 401 -36.52 41.55 -8.90
C LYS A 401 -35.37 41.77 -7.91
N GLY A 402 -34.30 41.02 -8.00
CA GLY A 402 -33.19 41.13 -7.05
C GLY A 402 -33.49 40.62 -5.64
N LEU A 403 -34.70 40.14 -5.41
CA LEU A 403 -35.09 39.47 -4.18
C LEU A 403 -34.45 38.08 -4.23
N GLY A 404 -33.21 37.97 -3.82
CA GLY A 404 -32.43 36.73 -3.86
C GLY A 404 -33.27 35.50 -3.44
N ALA A 405 -32.97 34.30 -3.93
CA ALA A 405 -33.68 33.09 -3.57
C ALA A 405 -33.93 33.07 -2.04
N ALA A 406 -35.19 33.13 -1.64
CA ALA A 406 -35.55 33.01 -0.23
C ALA A 406 -34.87 31.73 0.28
N THR A 407 -33.90 31.92 1.17
CA THR A 407 -33.16 30.79 1.76
C THR A 407 -34.19 29.92 2.48
N SER A 408 -34.57 28.83 1.82
CA SER A 408 -35.32 27.75 2.48
C SER A 408 -34.47 27.35 3.67
N GLN A 409 -34.89 27.68 4.88
CA GLN A 409 -34.26 27.19 6.11
C GLN A 409 -34.20 25.67 5.99
N SER A 410 -33.00 25.18 5.66
CA SER A 410 -32.76 23.74 5.49
C SER A 410 -32.99 23.06 6.84
N LYS A 411 -34.04 22.24 6.94
CA LYS A 411 -34.27 21.28 8.02
C LYS A 411 -33.24 20.14 8.02
N GLY A 412 -32.09 20.33 7.36
CA GLY A 412 -31.11 19.30 7.05
C GLY A 412 -30.14 18.92 8.15
N HIS A 413 -30.25 19.47 9.36
CA HIS A 413 -29.30 19.15 10.45
C HIS A 413 -29.31 17.66 10.83
N TRP A 414 -30.49 17.05 10.84
CA TRP A 414 -30.63 15.62 11.14
C TRP A 414 -29.89 14.72 10.11
N LEU A 415 -29.90 15.10 8.84
CA LEU A 415 -29.19 14.32 7.82
C LEU A 415 -27.67 14.31 8.06
N SER A 416 -27.09 15.44 8.47
CA SER A 416 -25.64 15.51 8.78
C SER A 416 -25.29 14.62 9.97
N PHE A 417 -26.06 14.69 11.03
CA PHE A 417 -25.85 13.87 12.23
C PHE A 417 -26.11 12.38 11.96
N THR A 418 -27.12 12.03 11.16
CA THR A 418 -27.37 10.65 10.77
C THR A 418 -26.26 10.08 9.90
N LEU A 419 -25.70 10.87 8.98
CA LEU A 419 -24.56 10.44 8.17
C LEU A 419 -23.31 10.22 9.02
N ILE A 420 -23.02 11.11 9.98
CA ILE A 420 -21.89 10.94 10.90
C ILE A 420 -22.10 9.71 11.79
N ALA A 421 -23.30 9.55 12.36
CA ALA A 421 -23.62 8.42 13.23
C ALA A 421 -23.56 7.08 12.51
N THR A 422 -24.17 6.99 11.32
CA THR A 422 -24.12 5.78 10.47
C THR A 422 -22.67 5.51 9.99
N GLY A 423 -21.92 6.54 9.63
CA GLY A 423 -20.51 6.41 9.30
C GLY A 423 -19.71 5.85 10.47
N SER A 424 -19.86 6.40 11.66
CA SER A 424 -19.16 5.93 12.86
C SER A 424 -19.55 4.50 13.23
N LEU A 425 -20.82 4.13 13.11
CA LEU A 425 -21.28 2.76 13.36
C LEU A 425 -20.74 1.76 12.33
N LEU A 426 -20.75 2.14 11.07
CA LEU A 426 -20.27 1.29 9.97
C LEU A 426 -18.77 1.01 10.04
N ALA A 427 -18.00 1.89 10.72
CA ALA A 427 -16.57 1.66 10.95
C ALA A 427 -16.30 0.34 11.69
N TYR A 428 -17.19 -0.09 12.59
CA TYR A 428 -17.01 -1.33 13.38
C TYR A 428 -17.43 -2.61 12.62
N ALA A 429 -17.91 -2.50 11.38
CA ALA A 429 -18.32 -3.67 10.62
C ALA A 429 -17.10 -4.50 10.19
N PRO A 430 -17.22 -5.86 10.19
CA PRO A 430 -16.14 -6.74 9.78
C PRO A 430 -15.82 -6.57 8.28
N PRO A 431 -14.60 -6.95 7.85
CA PRO A 431 -14.22 -6.91 6.44
C PRO A 431 -15.04 -7.91 5.62
N ILE A 432 -15.44 -7.51 4.41
CA ILE A 432 -16.16 -8.36 3.46
C ILE A 432 -15.17 -8.94 2.46
N ALA A 433 -15.05 -10.26 2.40
CA ALA A 433 -14.06 -10.94 1.54
C ALA A 433 -12.61 -10.46 1.74
N GLY A 434 -12.22 -10.15 2.99
CA GLY A 434 -10.88 -9.64 3.33
C GLY A 434 -10.62 -8.18 2.90
N VAL A 435 -11.68 -7.43 2.53
CA VAL A 435 -11.58 -6.02 2.17
C VAL A 435 -12.42 -5.19 3.14
N PRO A 436 -11.89 -4.13 3.75
CA PRO A 436 -12.61 -3.26 4.70
C PRO A 436 -13.57 -2.29 3.98
N LEU A 437 -14.46 -2.79 3.12
CA LEU A 437 -15.39 -1.97 2.33
C LEU A 437 -16.26 -1.07 3.23
N ALA A 438 -16.75 -1.62 4.34
CA ALA A 438 -17.58 -0.89 5.28
C ALA A 438 -16.83 0.30 5.92
N ALA A 439 -15.57 0.11 6.28
CA ALA A 439 -14.73 1.17 6.83
C ALA A 439 -14.46 2.30 5.81
N TYR A 440 -14.31 1.97 4.53
CA TYR A 440 -14.16 2.98 3.49
C TYR A 440 -15.45 3.77 3.23
N VAL A 441 -16.61 3.09 3.24
CA VAL A 441 -17.92 3.77 3.18
C VAL A 441 -18.11 4.65 4.42
N SER A 442 -17.69 4.20 5.60
CA SER A 442 -17.65 4.99 6.84
C SER A 442 -16.88 6.30 6.65
N VAL A 443 -15.67 6.25 6.13
CA VAL A 443 -14.86 7.45 5.85
C VAL A 443 -15.59 8.41 4.89
N ALA A 444 -16.20 7.88 3.82
CA ALA A 444 -16.97 8.71 2.88
C ALA A 444 -18.19 9.36 3.56
N LEU A 445 -18.93 8.62 4.39
CA LEU A 445 -20.08 9.14 5.14
C LEU A 445 -19.67 10.20 6.18
N LEU A 446 -18.55 9.98 6.88
CA LEU A 446 -17.98 10.95 7.81
C LEU A 446 -17.60 12.25 7.10
N LEU A 447 -16.94 12.16 5.93
CA LEU A 447 -16.57 13.33 5.13
C LEU A 447 -17.80 14.11 4.64
N VAL A 448 -18.77 13.41 4.03
CA VAL A 448 -20.02 14.04 3.55
C VAL A 448 -20.82 14.62 4.72
N GLY A 449 -20.96 13.85 5.80
CA GLY A 449 -21.68 14.27 7.01
C GLY A 449 -21.03 15.50 7.66
N GLY A 450 -19.70 15.51 7.79
CA GLY A 450 -18.94 16.64 8.33
C GLY A 450 -19.05 17.90 7.46
N ILE A 451 -18.97 17.74 6.14
CA ILE A 451 -19.14 18.87 5.20
C ILE A 451 -20.57 19.42 5.27
N THR A 452 -21.59 18.56 5.30
CA THR A 452 -22.99 19.00 5.41
C THR A 452 -23.34 19.61 6.77
N ALA A 453 -22.56 19.33 7.83
CA ALA A 453 -22.69 19.92 9.15
C ALA A 453 -22.04 21.31 9.27
N LEU A 454 -21.22 21.74 8.30
CA LEU A 454 -20.50 23.02 8.33
C LEU A 454 -21.36 24.25 8.58
N PRO A 455 -22.56 24.43 7.96
CA PRO A 455 -23.38 25.60 8.23
C PRO A 455 -23.78 25.77 9.70
N TYR A 456 -23.98 24.61 10.38
CA TYR A 456 -24.26 24.57 11.81
C TYR A 456 -23.02 24.91 12.65
N LEU A 457 -21.89 24.32 12.30
CA LEU A 457 -20.63 24.59 13.01
C LEU A 457 -20.19 26.04 12.85
N ILE A 458 -20.35 26.62 11.64
CA ILE A 458 -20.08 28.02 11.36
C ILE A 458 -20.96 28.91 12.23
N ALA A 459 -22.27 28.62 12.32
CA ALA A 459 -23.18 29.36 13.18
C ALA A 459 -22.74 29.35 14.64
N LEU A 460 -22.46 28.14 15.18
CA LEU A 460 -22.02 27.93 16.56
C LEU A 460 -20.73 28.68 16.89
N LEU A 461 -19.74 28.62 16.02
CA LEU A 461 -18.44 29.25 16.25
C LEU A 461 -18.52 30.77 16.14
N TYR A 462 -19.27 31.31 15.17
CA TYR A 462 -19.44 32.76 15.05
C TYR A 462 -20.32 33.36 16.14
N ASP A 463 -21.36 32.65 16.58
CA ASP A 463 -22.18 33.07 17.70
C ASP A 463 -21.36 33.19 18.99
N ARG A 464 -20.36 32.29 19.17
CA ARG A 464 -19.41 32.32 20.28
C ARG A 464 -18.32 33.40 20.13
N ALA A 465 -17.83 33.63 18.90
CA ALA A 465 -16.75 34.57 18.63
C ALA A 465 -17.22 36.04 18.57
N SER A 466 -18.48 36.28 18.18
CA SER A 466 -19.05 37.65 18.00
C SER A 466 -18.83 38.56 19.20
N PRO A 467 -19.07 38.16 20.49
CA PRO A 467 -18.91 39.07 21.63
C PRO A 467 -17.46 39.51 21.86
N TYR A 468 -16.47 38.65 21.52
CA TYR A 468 -15.05 38.99 21.71
C TYR A 468 -14.51 40.01 20.71
N VAL A 469 -15.17 40.12 19.54
CA VAL A 469 -14.72 40.93 18.42
C VAL A 469 -15.51 42.24 18.32
N ALA A 470 -16.55 42.42 19.14
CA ALA A 470 -17.48 43.58 19.10
C ALA A 470 -16.78 44.91 19.40
N HIS A 471 -15.62 44.91 20.05
CA HIS A 471 -14.91 46.12 20.46
C HIS A 471 -14.13 46.82 19.33
N ALA A 472 -13.90 46.17 18.18
CA ALA A 472 -13.14 46.74 17.06
C ALA A 472 -13.97 46.70 15.77
N LEU A 473 -14.14 47.84 15.10
CA LEU A 473 -15.02 47.97 13.93
C LEU A 473 -14.72 47.01 12.78
N LEU A 474 -13.45 46.93 12.36
CA LEU A 474 -13.06 46.11 11.20
C LEU A 474 -13.23 44.59 11.44
N PRO A 475 -12.75 44.03 12.56
CA PRO A 475 -12.99 42.61 12.89
C PRO A 475 -14.49 42.31 13.11
N MET A 476 -15.25 43.25 13.76
CA MET A 476 -16.69 43.08 13.96
C MET A 476 -17.43 43.00 12.61
N LEU A 477 -17.11 43.86 11.66
CA LEU A 477 -17.70 43.84 10.31
C LEU A 477 -17.40 42.56 9.58
N ALA A 478 -16.16 42.03 9.67
CA ALA A 478 -15.77 40.78 9.04
C ALA A 478 -16.51 39.57 9.63
N VAL A 479 -16.59 39.46 10.97
CA VAL A 479 -17.24 38.37 11.67
C VAL A 479 -18.75 38.39 11.55
N GLU A 480 -19.40 39.56 11.77
CA GLU A 480 -20.85 39.67 11.69
C GLU A 480 -21.39 39.41 10.28
N ARG A 481 -20.62 39.77 9.28
CA ARG A 481 -20.96 39.45 7.91
C ARG A 481 -20.80 37.95 7.62
N ALA A 482 -19.68 37.35 8.00
CA ALA A 482 -19.46 35.94 7.86
C ALA A 482 -20.57 35.10 8.53
N ARG A 483 -21.09 35.59 9.67
CA ARG A 483 -22.22 35.01 10.38
C ARG A 483 -23.53 35.08 9.60
N ARG A 484 -23.81 36.18 8.91
CA ARG A 484 -25.07 36.38 8.15
C ARG A 484 -25.09 35.64 6.82
N VAL A 485 -23.95 35.39 6.20
CA VAL A 485 -23.80 34.75 4.87
C VAL A 485 -23.31 33.29 5.01
N ARG A 486 -23.74 32.58 6.07
CA ARG A 486 -23.26 31.27 6.49
C ARG A 486 -23.40 30.17 5.42
N GLU A 487 -24.44 30.18 4.59
CA GLU A 487 -24.60 29.17 3.52
C GLU A 487 -23.54 29.35 2.41
N SER A 488 -23.30 30.58 1.98
CA SER A 488 -22.25 30.89 0.99
C SER A 488 -20.85 30.66 1.59
N ALA A 489 -20.67 30.99 2.88
CA ALA A 489 -19.44 30.68 3.62
C ALA A 489 -19.21 29.19 3.72
N ALA A 490 -20.24 28.40 4.04
CA ALA A 490 -20.15 26.96 4.10
C ALA A 490 -19.70 26.33 2.76
N VAL A 491 -20.24 26.79 1.64
CA VAL A 491 -19.83 26.31 0.30
C VAL A 491 -18.37 26.67 0.02
N ALA A 492 -17.90 27.85 0.40
CA ALA A 492 -16.52 28.26 0.20
C ALA A 492 -15.53 27.46 1.07
N VAL A 493 -15.93 27.25 2.34
CA VAL A 493 -15.09 26.57 3.35
C VAL A 493 -15.10 25.05 3.17
N SER A 494 -16.16 24.49 2.60
CA SER A 494 -16.28 23.04 2.44
C SER A 494 -15.14 22.42 1.59
N GLY A 495 -14.62 23.16 0.60
CA GLY A 495 -13.44 22.74 -0.17
C GLY A 495 -12.17 22.65 0.69
N VAL A 496 -12.01 23.60 1.60
CA VAL A 496 -10.91 23.59 2.58
C VAL A 496 -11.05 22.38 3.49
N VAL A 497 -12.25 22.18 4.05
CA VAL A 497 -12.51 21.06 4.98
C VAL A 497 -12.27 19.72 4.31
N ALA A 498 -12.77 19.51 3.10
CA ALA A 498 -12.58 18.27 2.36
C ALA A 498 -11.10 17.96 2.10
N SER A 499 -10.34 18.96 1.61
CA SER A 499 -8.93 18.76 1.28
C SER A 499 -8.03 18.66 2.52
N LEU A 500 -8.29 19.53 3.53
CA LEU A 500 -7.49 19.54 4.75
C LEU A 500 -7.77 18.30 5.62
N SER A 501 -9.03 17.83 5.72
CA SER A 501 -9.34 16.62 6.48
C SER A 501 -8.62 15.39 5.90
N LEU A 502 -8.56 15.28 4.57
CA LEU A 502 -7.79 14.22 3.93
C LEU A 502 -6.29 14.38 4.20
N ALA A 503 -5.75 15.60 4.04
CA ALA A 503 -4.33 15.85 4.29
C ALA A 503 -3.95 15.57 5.75
N VAL A 504 -4.79 15.94 6.72
CA VAL A 504 -4.61 15.63 8.14
C VAL A 504 -4.65 14.12 8.38
N ALA A 505 -5.66 13.43 7.85
CA ALA A 505 -5.82 11.98 8.01
C ALA A 505 -4.61 11.21 7.49
N LEU A 506 -4.13 11.56 6.28
CA LEU A 506 -2.92 10.96 5.70
C LEU A 506 -1.65 11.32 6.49
N THR A 507 -1.52 12.57 6.96
CA THR A 507 -0.37 12.99 7.79
C THR A 507 -0.30 12.20 9.10
N VAL A 508 -1.44 12.02 9.77
CA VAL A 508 -1.53 11.25 11.02
C VAL A 508 -1.24 9.76 10.75
N MET A 509 -1.82 9.18 9.71
CA MET A 509 -1.60 7.78 9.33
C MET A 509 -0.11 7.50 9.07
N VAL A 510 0.55 8.33 8.24
CA VAL A 510 1.98 8.16 7.92
C VAL A 510 2.87 8.39 9.15
N ALA A 511 2.56 9.38 9.98
CA ALA A 511 3.31 9.65 11.21
C ALA A 511 3.17 8.49 12.22
N SER A 512 1.95 8.00 12.42
CA SER A 512 1.66 6.86 13.28
C SER A 512 2.42 5.61 12.84
N PHE A 513 2.35 5.28 11.54
CA PHE A 513 3.07 4.15 10.99
C PHE A 513 4.59 4.29 11.15
N ARG A 514 5.15 5.45 10.77
CA ARG A 514 6.60 5.68 10.85
C ARG A 514 7.12 5.57 12.28
N THR A 515 6.39 6.12 13.25
CA THR A 515 6.74 6.03 14.67
C THR A 515 6.65 4.59 15.17
N SER A 516 5.55 3.88 14.83
CA SER A 516 5.37 2.48 15.22
C SER A 516 6.45 1.57 14.62
N VAL A 517 6.83 1.78 13.35
CA VAL A 517 7.95 1.04 12.71
C VAL A 517 9.28 1.37 13.38
N THR A 518 9.53 2.63 13.75
CA THR A 518 10.77 3.01 14.45
C THR A 518 10.86 2.31 15.80
N GLN A 519 9.80 2.34 16.61
CA GLN A 519 9.73 1.66 17.90
C GLN A 519 9.86 0.13 17.74
N TRP A 520 9.24 -0.44 16.72
CA TRP A 520 9.37 -1.85 16.40
C TRP A 520 10.83 -2.23 16.06
N LEU A 521 11.52 -1.41 15.24
CA LEU A 521 12.94 -1.62 14.92
C LEU A 521 13.84 -1.51 16.16
N ASP A 522 13.51 -0.63 17.12
CA ASP A 522 14.25 -0.49 18.38
C ASP A 522 14.21 -1.76 19.22
N VAL A 523 13.08 -2.49 19.19
CA VAL A 523 12.92 -3.75 19.95
C VAL A 523 13.48 -4.95 19.19
N ILE A 524 13.25 -5.02 17.86
CA ILE A 524 13.67 -6.18 17.05
C ILE A 524 15.18 -6.17 16.77
N LEU A 525 15.81 -4.99 16.77
CA LEU A 525 17.24 -4.82 16.48
C LEU A 525 18.00 -4.29 17.72
N PRO A 526 18.10 -5.08 18.79
CA PRO A 526 18.70 -4.62 20.04
C PRO A 526 20.25 -4.67 20.04
N ALA A 527 20.90 -5.32 19.07
CA ALA A 527 22.34 -5.46 18.99
C ALA A 527 23.00 -4.28 18.27
N ASP A 528 24.29 -4.08 18.47
CA ASP A 528 25.06 -2.99 17.85
C ASP A 528 25.40 -3.27 16.39
N LEU A 529 25.71 -4.54 16.10
CA LEU A 529 26.15 -5.01 14.79
C LEU A 529 25.45 -6.31 14.41
N TYR A 530 25.09 -6.45 13.15
CA TYR A 530 24.52 -7.65 12.59
C TYR A 530 25.44 -8.17 11.49
N ALA A 531 25.78 -9.47 11.56
CA ALA A 531 26.48 -10.19 10.52
C ALA A 531 25.53 -11.18 9.86
N ARG A 532 25.39 -11.09 8.55
CA ARG A 532 24.56 -11.99 7.76
C ARG A 532 25.27 -12.37 6.46
N THR A 533 24.83 -13.43 5.87
CA THR A 533 25.24 -13.78 4.52
C THR A 533 24.40 -12.98 3.50
N ALA A 534 24.99 -12.61 2.38
CA ALA A 534 24.46 -11.61 1.42
C ALA A 534 23.08 -11.90 0.78
N SER A 535 22.34 -12.90 1.22
CA SER A 535 21.14 -13.42 0.55
C SER A 535 19.84 -13.35 1.33
N ALA A 536 19.77 -12.69 2.46
CA ALA A 536 18.62 -12.75 3.39
C ALA A 536 17.32 -12.06 2.89
N SER A 537 17.18 -11.69 1.63
CA SER A 537 16.01 -10.92 1.14
C SER A 537 15.26 -11.57 -0.02
N THR A 538 15.16 -12.89 -0.09
CA THR A 538 14.34 -13.53 -1.14
C THR A 538 12.96 -13.90 -0.62
N THR A 539 11.97 -13.17 -1.08
CA THR A 539 10.56 -13.48 -0.95
C THR A 539 10.23 -14.68 -1.83
N GLY A 540 9.94 -15.82 -1.22
CA GLY A 540 9.27 -16.90 -1.93
C GLY A 540 9.89 -18.28 -1.81
N GLY A 541 9.51 -19.06 -0.81
CA GLY A 541 9.42 -20.52 -0.79
C GLY A 541 10.63 -21.38 -1.21
N ALA A 542 11.70 -20.78 -1.73
CA ALA A 542 12.92 -21.47 -2.12
C ALA A 542 13.79 -21.76 -0.90
N GLY A 543 14.37 -22.96 -0.84
CA GLY A 543 15.31 -23.34 0.21
C GLY A 543 16.52 -22.39 0.24
N GLU A 544 17.01 -22.03 1.42
CA GLU A 544 18.21 -21.21 1.54
C GLU A 544 19.47 -22.09 1.29
N ALA A 545 20.25 -21.68 0.30
CA ALA A 545 21.57 -22.28 0.03
C ALA A 545 22.69 -21.62 0.85
N ILE A 546 22.38 -20.50 1.52
CA ILE A 546 23.35 -19.66 2.22
C ILE A 546 23.02 -19.62 3.71
N PHE A 547 23.99 -20.04 4.54
CA PHE A 547 23.84 -20.10 6.00
C PHE A 547 25.21 -20.00 6.69
N LEU A 548 25.18 -19.63 7.97
CA LEU A 548 26.32 -19.63 8.85
C LEU A 548 26.32 -20.93 9.69
N THR A 549 27.50 -21.38 10.09
CA THR A 549 27.66 -22.60 10.89
C THR A 549 27.85 -22.31 12.37
N PRO A 550 27.53 -23.25 13.29
CA PRO A 550 27.80 -23.08 14.72
C PRO A 550 29.29 -22.82 15.03
N GLU A 551 30.20 -23.45 14.27
CA GLU A 551 31.64 -23.26 14.42
C GLU A 551 32.05 -21.82 14.11
N PHE A 552 31.46 -21.21 13.08
CA PHE A 552 31.65 -19.80 12.79
C PHE A 552 31.19 -18.91 13.96
N VAL A 553 30.00 -19.18 14.52
CA VAL A 553 29.50 -18.42 15.67
C VAL A 553 30.43 -18.55 16.89
N ALA A 554 30.92 -19.74 17.16
CA ALA A 554 31.91 -19.96 18.24
C ALA A 554 33.18 -19.13 18.00
N ALA A 555 33.68 -19.09 16.77
CA ALA A 555 34.85 -18.26 16.41
C ALA A 555 34.56 -16.76 16.54
N VAL A 556 33.36 -16.30 16.19
CA VAL A 556 32.93 -14.90 16.38
C VAL A 556 32.86 -14.55 17.87
N THR A 557 32.28 -15.43 18.70
CA THR A 557 32.18 -15.19 20.16
C THR A 557 33.54 -15.03 20.81
N ALA A 558 34.59 -15.63 20.28
CA ALA A 558 35.97 -15.51 20.78
C ALA A 558 36.71 -14.21 20.34
N VAL A 559 36.11 -13.37 19.50
CA VAL A 559 36.72 -12.15 19.01
C VAL A 559 36.78 -11.08 20.15
N PRO A 560 37.95 -10.47 20.44
CA PRO A 560 38.04 -9.40 21.42
C PRO A 560 37.14 -8.20 21.06
N GLY A 561 36.44 -7.65 22.04
CA GLY A 561 35.54 -6.53 21.87
C GLY A 561 34.04 -6.96 21.63
N ILE A 562 33.77 -8.26 21.60
CA ILE A 562 32.42 -8.81 21.56
C ILE A 562 32.00 -9.21 23.00
N GLU A 563 30.88 -8.68 23.44
CA GLU A 563 30.29 -8.98 24.76
C GLU A 563 29.38 -10.22 24.68
N ARG A 564 28.51 -10.24 23.68
CA ARG A 564 27.51 -11.30 23.50
C ARG A 564 27.18 -11.51 22.04
N VAL A 565 26.84 -12.75 21.71
CA VAL A 565 26.36 -13.15 20.38
C VAL A 565 25.04 -13.87 20.52
N SER A 566 24.07 -13.59 19.65
CA SER A 566 22.81 -14.32 19.53
C SER A 566 22.57 -14.71 18.08
N THR A 567 22.06 -15.91 17.88
CA THR A 567 21.82 -16.47 16.56
C THR A 567 20.35 -16.40 16.20
N LEU A 568 20.07 -16.25 14.91
CA LEU A 568 18.74 -16.26 14.34
C LEU A 568 18.70 -17.25 13.18
N ARG A 569 17.75 -18.16 13.20
CA ARG A 569 17.39 -19.01 12.07
C ARG A 569 16.01 -18.64 11.58
N THR A 570 15.90 -18.21 10.32
CA THR A 570 14.61 -17.95 9.68
C THR A 570 14.40 -18.99 8.58
N THR A 571 13.23 -19.62 8.58
CA THR A 571 12.79 -20.55 7.53
C THR A 571 11.32 -20.30 7.23
N GLN A 572 10.76 -21.00 6.26
CA GLN A 572 9.36 -20.86 5.88
C GLN A 572 8.60 -22.16 6.08
N VAL A 573 7.33 -22.05 6.47
CA VAL A 573 6.39 -23.15 6.63
C VAL A 573 5.14 -22.86 5.83
N LEU A 574 4.77 -23.72 4.91
CA LEU A 574 3.56 -23.63 4.11
C LEU A 574 2.40 -24.30 4.87
N LEU A 575 1.57 -23.50 5.54
CA LEU A 575 0.41 -24.02 6.29
C LEU A 575 -0.81 -24.25 5.40
N ASP A 576 -0.98 -23.41 4.37
CA ASP A 576 -2.08 -23.47 3.40
C ASP A 576 -1.51 -23.25 1.98
N PRO A 577 -1.77 -24.17 1.03
CA PRO A 577 -1.31 -24.04 -0.36
C PRO A 577 -1.78 -22.76 -1.06
N LYS A 578 -2.93 -22.19 -0.64
CA LYS A 578 -3.55 -20.97 -1.21
C LYS A 578 -3.02 -19.69 -0.60
N ALA A 579 -2.37 -19.79 0.57
CA ALA A 579 -1.80 -18.65 1.29
C ALA A 579 -0.27 -18.62 1.11
N PRO A 580 0.35 -17.43 1.26
CA PRO A 580 1.81 -17.34 1.34
C PRO A 580 2.36 -18.12 2.53
N ALA A 581 3.61 -18.60 2.40
CA ALA A 581 4.27 -19.31 3.48
C ALA A 581 4.49 -18.40 4.70
N VAL A 582 4.33 -18.98 5.88
CA VAL A 582 4.53 -18.34 7.18
C VAL A 582 6.02 -18.40 7.55
N ALA A 583 6.57 -17.28 8.03
CA ALA A 583 7.95 -17.26 8.49
C ALA A 583 8.08 -17.96 9.87
N LEU A 584 8.96 -18.93 9.96
CA LEU A 584 9.36 -19.56 11.21
C LEU A 584 10.71 -19.01 11.65
N ILE A 585 10.74 -18.41 12.84
CA ILE A 585 11.91 -17.74 13.42
C ILE A 585 12.35 -18.51 14.67
N ALA A 586 13.51 -19.11 14.59
CA ALA A 586 14.15 -19.72 15.76
C ALA A 586 15.24 -18.77 16.30
N ARG A 587 15.10 -18.39 17.56
CA ARG A 587 16.03 -17.49 18.25
C ARG A 587 16.04 -17.74 19.76
N ASP A 588 17.03 -17.19 20.44
CA ASP A 588 16.98 -17.13 21.90
C ASP A 588 15.89 -16.12 22.32
N ILE A 589 14.90 -16.58 23.07
CA ILE A 589 13.74 -15.77 23.43
C ILE A 589 14.02 -15.01 24.74
N GLY A 590 14.69 -15.63 25.73
CA GLY A 590 14.94 -14.98 27.02
C GLY A 590 13.65 -14.44 27.66
N GLU A 591 13.63 -13.11 27.88
CA GLU A 591 12.43 -12.37 28.29
C GLU A 591 11.64 -11.93 27.06
N PRO A 592 10.41 -12.47 26.83
CA PRO A 592 9.63 -12.17 25.62
C PRO A 592 9.37 -10.68 25.39
N ALA A 593 9.08 -9.92 26.45
CA ALA A 593 8.80 -8.48 26.35
C ALA A 593 10.01 -7.63 25.91
N LYS A 594 11.23 -8.12 26.13
CA LYS A 594 12.46 -7.46 25.65
C LYS A 594 12.88 -7.92 24.24
N THR A 595 12.36 -9.08 23.81
CA THR A 595 12.77 -9.73 22.57
C THR A 595 11.81 -9.41 21.42
N PHE A 596 10.52 -9.22 21.75
CA PHE A 596 9.45 -8.93 20.80
C PHE A 596 8.63 -7.71 21.20
N PRO A 597 8.13 -6.93 20.25
CA PRO A 597 7.14 -5.87 20.49
C PRO A 597 5.76 -6.50 20.76
N MET A 598 5.56 -6.97 22.00
CA MET A 598 4.40 -7.74 22.40
C MET A 598 3.09 -6.93 22.31
N VAL A 599 2.00 -7.65 21.97
CA VAL A 599 0.63 -7.16 22.07
C VAL A 599 -0.01 -7.83 23.28
N GLY A 600 0.06 -7.14 24.43
CA GLY A 600 -0.32 -7.73 25.73
C GLY A 600 0.81 -8.53 26.39
N ASP A 601 0.48 -9.21 27.47
CA ASP A 601 1.45 -9.95 28.27
C ASP A 601 1.67 -11.37 27.71
N ALA A 602 2.90 -11.86 27.85
CA ALA A 602 3.22 -13.24 27.54
C ALA A 602 2.72 -14.18 28.66
N LEU A 603 2.17 -15.32 28.28
CA LEU A 603 1.72 -16.36 29.20
C LEU A 603 2.85 -17.36 29.47
N PRO A 604 2.91 -17.94 30.68
CA PRO A 604 3.81 -19.03 30.97
C PRO A 604 3.40 -20.26 30.14
N VAL A 605 4.41 -20.96 29.61
CA VAL A 605 4.17 -22.17 28.80
C VAL A 605 3.89 -23.35 29.75
N PRO A 606 2.73 -24.03 29.61
CA PRO A 606 2.43 -25.20 30.40
C PRO A 606 3.41 -26.35 30.17
N ALA A 607 3.62 -27.22 31.18
CA ALA A 607 4.47 -28.39 31.00
C ALA A 607 3.93 -29.30 29.90
N GLY A 608 4.81 -29.80 29.05
CA GLY A 608 4.42 -30.69 27.95
C GLY A 608 4.12 -29.99 26.61
N TYR A 609 4.19 -28.67 26.57
CA TYR A 609 3.98 -27.89 25.36
C TYR A 609 5.25 -27.13 24.93
N ILE A 610 5.35 -26.88 23.62
CA ILE A 610 6.36 -26.00 23.07
C ILE A 610 5.76 -24.60 22.98
N GLY A 611 6.39 -23.62 23.63
CA GLY A 611 5.95 -22.24 23.57
C GLY A 611 6.27 -21.59 22.22
N ILE A 612 5.25 -21.02 21.59
CA ILE A 612 5.41 -20.25 20.38
C ILE A 612 4.86 -18.82 20.57
N TYR A 613 5.48 -17.87 19.90
CA TYR A 613 5.06 -16.48 19.83
C TYR A 613 4.64 -16.16 18.41
N VAL A 614 3.40 -15.74 18.22
CA VAL A 614 2.81 -15.56 16.90
C VAL A 614 2.64 -14.07 16.58
N SER A 615 2.80 -13.69 15.32
CA SER A 615 2.47 -12.32 14.91
C SER A 615 0.96 -12.08 14.87
N GLU A 616 0.51 -10.83 14.92
CA GLU A 616 -0.91 -10.46 14.82
C GLU A 616 -1.57 -11.06 13.57
N ALA A 617 -0.84 -11.13 12.44
CA ALA A 617 -1.32 -11.73 11.21
C ALA A 617 -1.69 -13.23 11.36
N MET A 618 -1.03 -13.96 12.25
CA MET A 618 -1.40 -15.37 12.53
C MET A 618 -2.74 -15.49 13.25
N VAL A 619 -3.11 -14.48 14.06
CA VAL A 619 -4.42 -14.44 14.72
C VAL A 619 -5.52 -14.26 13.68
N ASP A 620 -5.35 -13.30 12.79
CA ASP A 620 -6.37 -12.93 11.81
C ASP A 620 -6.51 -13.95 10.65
N LEU A 621 -5.37 -14.41 10.10
CA LEU A 621 -5.35 -15.25 8.91
C LEU A 621 -5.51 -16.75 9.22
N TYR A 622 -4.99 -17.22 10.36
CA TYR A 622 -4.94 -18.64 10.70
C TYR A 622 -5.68 -18.97 11.99
N GLY A 623 -6.30 -18.00 12.65
CA GLY A 623 -7.10 -18.20 13.87
C GLY A 623 -6.30 -18.60 15.09
N ALA A 624 -5.00 -18.26 15.18
CA ALA A 624 -4.19 -18.49 16.35
C ALA A 624 -4.74 -17.67 17.53
N ARG A 625 -4.82 -18.27 18.74
CA ARG A 625 -5.37 -17.60 19.93
C ARG A 625 -4.39 -17.69 21.08
N LEU A 626 -4.21 -16.58 21.77
CA LEU A 626 -3.38 -16.55 22.99
C LEU A 626 -3.90 -17.57 24.03
N GLY A 627 -3.00 -18.34 24.61
CA GLY A 627 -3.34 -19.36 25.60
C GLY A 627 -3.94 -20.65 25.04
N ALA A 628 -3.98 -20.84 23.71
CA ALA A 628 -4.52 -22.04 23.09
C ALA A 628 -3.42 -22.83 22.34
N VAL A 629 -3.70 -24.11 22.09
CA VAL A 629 -2.84 -24.95 21.24
C VAL A 629 -3.12 -24.66 19.77
N PHE A 630 -2.07 -24.39 19.02
CA PHE A 630 -2.17 -24.07 17.58
C PHE A 630 -1.96 -25.32 16.72
N VAL A 631 -3.03 -26.08 16.52
CA VAL A 631 -3.04 -27.37 15.82
C VAL A 631 -2.52 -27.28 14.36
N PRO A 632 -2.84 -26.25 13.55
CA PRO A 632 -2.30 -26.17 12.18
C PRO A 632 -0.78 -26.20 12.10
N PHE A 633 -0.09 -25.68 13.10
CA PHE A 633 1.37 -25.66 13.17
C PHE A 633 1.96 -27.00 13.67
N SER A 634 1.17 -27.83 14.35
CA SER A 634 1.59 -29.17 14.79
C SER A 634 1.68 -30.17 13.64
N LYS A 635 0.87 -30.01 12.60
CA LYS A 635 0.83 -30.93 11.45
C LYS A 635 2.18 -31.10 10.73
N PRO A 636 2.93 -30.05 10.38
CA PRO A 636 4.24 -30.13 9.72
C PRO A 636 5.31 -30.89 10.53
N PHE A 637 5.08 -31.08 11.83
CA PHE A 637 6.03 -31.71 12.75
C PHE A 637 5.50 -33.03 13.32
N SER A 638 4.36 -33.52 12.87
CA SER A 638 3.70 -34.72 13.45
C SER A 638 4.49 -36.01 13.25
N ALA A 639 5.39 -36.07 12.27
CA ALA A 639 6.28 -37.22 12.04
C ALA A 639 7.52 -37.22 12.95
N VAL A 640 7.74 -36.18 13.74
CA VAL A 640 8.93 -36.04 14.58
C VAL A 640 8.60 -36.49 16.01
N ALA A 641 9.30 -37.51 16.50
CA ALA A 641 9.22 -37.89 17.90
C ALA A 641 9.91 -36.83 18.76
N TYR A 642 9.16 -36.17 19.64
CA TYR A 642 9.67 -35.12 20.49
C TYR A 642 9.76 -35.64 21.94
N GLU A 643 10.96 -35.61 22.51
CA GLU A 643 11.13 -35.86 23.96
C GLU A 643 10.78 -34.64 24.77
N ILE A 644 9.70 -34.69 25.49
CA ILE A 644 9.27 -33.61 26.40
C ILE A 644 10.22 -33.57 27.60
N ARG A 645 11.24 -32.74 27.56
CA ARG A 645 12.00 -32.38 28.76
C ARG A 645 11.16 -31.45 29.60
N ALA A 646 10.71 -31.92 30.76
CA ALA A 646 10.12 -31.06 31.79
C ALA A 646 11.15 -29.95 32.12
N ARG A 647 10.87 -28.72 31.72
CA ARG A 647 11.64 -27.57 32.19
C ARG A 647 11.35 -27.41 33.69
N ALA A 648 12.31 -27.83 34.54
CA ALA A 648 12.26 -27.56 35.97
C ALA A 648 12.23 -26.03 36.17
N ALA A 649 11.25 -25.53 36.91
CA ALA A 649 11.26 -24.18 37.43
C ALA A 649 12.56 -23.93 38.21
N PRO A 650 13.12 -22.70 38.24
CA PRO A 650 14.43 -22.42 38.85
C PRO A 650 14.52 -22.60 40.40
N GLU A 651 13.47 -22.97 41.09
CA GLU A 651 13.43 -23.15 42.53
C GLU A 651 12.74 -24.44 42.88
N ASP A 652 13.47 -25.55 42.90
CA ASP A 652 13.34 -26.65 43.86
C ASP A 652 14.39 -27.72 43.63
N VAL A 653 15.57 -27.53 44.20
CA VAL A 653 16.68 -28.52 44.21
C VAL A 653 16.49 -29.56 45.37
N ALA A 654 15.28 -29.89 45.76
CA ALA A 654 15.07 -30.78 46.90
C ALA A 654 14.33 -32.09 46.61
N ASN A 655 14.02 -32.48 45.37
CA ASN A 655 13.38 -33.79 45.16
C ASN A 655 13.92 -34.51 43.91
N LYS A 656 15.19 -34.95 43.95
CA LYS A 656 15.84 -35.71 42.91
C LYS A 656 15.46 -37.20 42.81
N SER A 657 14.50 -37.69 43.57
CA SER A 657 14.14 -39.11 43.58
C SER A 657 12.83 -39.49 42.89
N ALA A 658 12.06 -38.54 42.35
CA ALA A 658 10.78 -38.81 41.66
C ALA A 658 10.84 -38.66 40.13
N ALA A 659 11.98 -38.27 39.55
CA ALA A 659 12.10 -37.94 38.11
C ALA A 659 12.49 -39.14 37.20
N SER A 660 12.50 -40.35 37.76
CA SER A 660 12.98 -41.56 37.02
C SER A 660 11.89 -42.35 36.27
N ASN A 661 10.60 -41.98 36.38
CA ASN A 661 9.52 -42.74 35.76
C ASN A 661 8.53 -41.87 34.91
N ALA A 662 8.99 -40.78 34.31
CA ALA A 662 8.22 -40.15 33.26
C ALA A 662 8.39 -40.94 31.98
N ALA A 663 7.45 -41.83 31.68
CA ALA A 663 7.38 -42.56 30.44
C ALA A 663 7.45 -41.59 29.27
N SER A 664 8.46 -41.74 28.41
CA SER A 664 8.59 -41.08 27.12
C SER A 664 7.45 -41.53 26.17
N THR A 665 6.30 -40.88 26.30
CA THR A 665 5.25 -41.00 25.30
C THR A 665 5.69 -40.18 24.09
N SER A 666 6.07 -40.84 23.00
CA SER A 666 6.32 -40.27 21.67
C SER A 666 4.97 -39.72 21.14
N ALA A 667 4.60 -38.51 21.57
CA ALA A 667 3.42 -37.81 21.08
C ALA A 667 3.85 -36.74 20.08
N ALA A 668 3.02 -36.47 19.08
CA ALA A 668 3.25 -35.34 18.16
C ALA A 668 3.41 -34.02 18.95
N PRO A 669 4.36 -33.15 18.57
CA PRO A 669 4.63 -31.93 19.30
C PRO A 669 3.41 -31.01 19.29
N GLN A 670 3.04 -30.49 20.46
CA GLN A 670 1.94 -29.55 20.61
C GLN A 670 2.48 -28.14 20.89
N PHE A 671 2.02 -27.18 20.10
CA PHE A 671 2.50 -25.81 20.16
C PHE A 671 1.48 -24.93 20.88
N PHE A 672 1.91 -24.33 22.00
CA PHE A 672 1.10 -23.41 22.81
C PHE A 672 1.42 -21.98 22.46
N VAL A 673 0.41 -21.18 22.12
CA VAL A 673 0.57 -19.76 21.83
C VAL A 673 0.79 -18.99 23.12
N ALA A 674 2.06 -18.74 23.46
CA ALA A 674 2.47 -18.07 24.68
C ALA A 674 2.42 -16.55 24.56
N GLY A 675 2.39 -16.00 23.37
CA GLY A 675 2.31 -14.55 23.16
C GLY A 675 1.99 -14.15 21.75
N ILE A 676 1.50 -12.91 21.60
CA ILE A 676 1.23 -12.28 20.31
C ILE A 676 2.15 -11.05 20.19
N TRP A 677 2.74 -10.81 19.01
CA TRP A 677 3.64 -9.69 18.78
C TRP A 677 3.38 -8.99 17.44
N ARG A 678 3.76 -7.72 17.34
CA ARG A 678 3.62 -6.91 16.11
C ARG A 678 4.76 -7.22 15.15
N ASP A 679 4.44 -7.48 13.89
CA ASP A 679 5.42 -7.65 12.83
C ASP A 679 5.05 -6.84 11.59
N TYR A 680 5.78 -5.75 11.35
CA TYR A 680 5.56 -4.88 10.19
C TYR A 680 6.27 -5.37 8.92
N SER A 681 7.11 -6.38 9.01
CA SER A 681 7.87 -6.91 7.85
C SER A 681 7.22 -8.15 7.22
N ARG A 682 6.47 -8.95 7.99
CA ARG A 682 5.91 -10.24 7.56
C ARG A 682 4.38 -10.24 7.65
N GLN A 683 3.75 -9.70 6.63
CA GLN A 683 2.29 -9.47 6.60
C GLN A 683 1.45 -10.77 6.55
N PHE A 684 2.07 -11.90 6.17
CA PHE A 684 1.36 -13.19 6.05
C PHE A 684 1.53 -14.10 7.25
N GLY A 685 2.18 -13.62 8.26
CA GLY A 685 2.37 -14.28 9.53
C GLY A 685 3.81 -14.70 9.79
N ALA A 686 4.13 -14.72 11.07
CA ALA A 686 5.38 -15.22 11.61
C ALA A 686 5.12 -15.96 12.91
N VAL A 687 5.86 -17.05 13.10
CA VAL A 687 5.89 -17.83 14.33
C VAL A 687 7.32 -17.81 14.84
N ALA A 688 7.53 -17.39 16.07
CA ALA A 688 8.83 -17.44 16.73
C ALA A 688 8.83 -18.53 17.80
N MET A 689 9.95 -19.28 17.89
CA MET A 689 10.19 -20.32 18.91
C MET A 689 11.62 -20.28 19.40
N ALA A 690 11.88 -20.98 20.50
CA ALA A 690 13.24 -21.09 21.01
C ALA A 690 14.13 -21.90 20.05
N SER A 691 15.38 -21.46 19.84
CA SER A 691 16.34 -22.14 18.96
C SER A 691 16.59 -23.59 19.38
N ALA A 692 16.61 -23.87 20.69
CA ALA A 692 16.80 -25.22 21.19
C ALA A 692 15.64 -26.17 20.79
N ASP A 693 14.40 -25.69 20.88
CA ASP A 693 13.22 -26.44 20.48
C ASP A 693 13.20 -26.68 18.97
N PHE A 694 13.59 -25.67 18.20
CA PHE A 694 13.70 -25.75 16.73
C PHE A 694 14.71 -26.81 16.29
N VAL A 695 15.93 -26.77 16.87
CA VAL A 695 16.99 -27.73 16.55
C VAL A 695 16.55 -29.15 16.92
N GLN A 696 15.91 -29.33 18.07
CA GLN A 696 15.40 -30.63 18.50
C GLN A 696 14.32 -31.17 17.55
N LEU A 697 13.44 -30.31 17.04
CA LEU A 697 12.35 -30.68 16.13
C LEU A 697 12.83 -30.98 14.69
N THR A 698 13.85 -30.28 14.24
CA THR A 698 14.21 -30.29 12.81
C THR A 698 15.58 -30.85 12.50
N GLY A 699 16.47 -30.93 13.51
CA GLY A 699 17.89 -31.23 13.31
C GLY A 699 18.66 -30.11 12.57
N ASP A 700 18.03 -28.97 12.27
CA ASP A 700 18.65 -27.87 11.51
C ASP A 700 19.45 -26.95 12.42
N ASN A 701 20.78 -27.06 12.40
CA ASN A 701 21.72 -26.22 13.15
C ASN A 701 22.21 -25.00 12.36
N ARG A 702 21.73 -24.78 11.13
CA ARG A 702 22.14 -23.66 10.29
C ARG A 702 21.63 -22.35 10.84
N ILE A 703 22.39 -21.27 10.64
CA ILE A 703 22.14 -19.94 11.17
C ILE A 703 21.99 -18.96 10.01
N SER A 704 20.95 -18.15 10.02
CA SER A 704 20.70 -17.14 8.98
C SER A 704 21.43 -15.83 9.29
N ASP A 705 21.32 -15.34 10.52
CA ASP A 705 21.86 -14.06 10.97
C ASP A 705 22.51 -14.21 12.36
N VAL A 706 23.50 -13.38 12.62
CA VAL A 706 24.19 -13.29 13.91
C VAL A 706 24.09 -11.84 14.40
N ALA A 707 23.51 -11.66 15.58
CA ALA A 707 23.46 -10.39 16.27
C ALA A 707 24.62 -10.31 17.28
N ILE A 708 25.36 -9.21 17.24
CA ILE A 708 26.60 -9.03 17.99
C ILE A 708 26.46 -7.77 18.86
N TRP A 709 26.64 -7.91 20.15
CA TRP A 709 26.77 -6.81 21.11
C TRP A 709 28.25 -6.56 21.35
N LEU A 710 28.64 -5.31 21.30
CA LEU A 710 30.00 -4.87 21.50
C LEU A 710 30.22 -4.48 22.96
N THR A 711 31.44 -4.69 23.46
CA THR A 711 31.82 -4.20 24.80
C THR A 711 31.74 -2.67 24.82
N PRO A 712 31.46 -2.05 25.98
CA PRO A 712 31.43 -0.59 26.10
C PRO A 712 32.74 0.09 25.65
N ASP A 713 33.90 -0.56 25.87
CA ASP A 713 35.19 -0.07 25.43
C ASP A 713 35.35 -0.09 23.89
N ALA A 714 34.81 -1.08 23.22
CA ALA A 714 34.81 -1.16 21.77
C ALA A 714 33.90 -0.09 21.14
N ILE A 715 32.78 0.22 21.78
CA ILE A 715 31.85 1.28 21.34
C ILE A 715 32.48 2.64 21.55
N ALA A 716 32.99 2.92 22.77
CA ALA A 716 33.63 4.21 23.12
C ALA A 716 34.89 4.48 22.32
N GLY A 717 35.68 3.44 22.01
CA GLY A 717 36.89 3.53 21.20
C GLY A 717 36.68 3.58 19.69
N ALA A 718 35.41 3.59 19.20
CA ALA A 718 35.06 3.52 17.78
C ALA A 718 35.72 2.33 17.03
N LYS A 719 35.92 1.20 17.72
CA LYS A 719 36.61 0.01 17.21
C LYS A 719 35.69 -0.96 16.44
N THR A 720 34.51 -0.53 16.09
CA THR A 720 33.55 -1.38 15.33
C THR A 720 34.17 -1.94 14.06
N GLY A 721 34.95 -1.14 13.32
CA GLY A 721 35.63 -1.61 12.10
C GLY A 721 36.75 -2.64 12.38
N GLU A 722 37.39 -2.59 13.55
CA GLU A 722 38.38 -3.60 13.97
C GLU A 722 37.68 -4.93 14.27
N VAL A 723 36.54 -4.88 14.97
CA VAL A 723 35.73 -6.06 15.24
C VAL A 723 35.18 -6.66 13.95
N GLU A 724 34.63 -5.86 13.02
CA GLU A 724 34.22 -6.35 11.69
C GLU A 724 35.37 -7.03 10.95
N SER A 725 36.54 -6.45 10.95
CA SER A 725 37.73 -7.03 10.30
C SER A 725 38.15 -8.36 10.95
N ALA A 726 38.08 -8.46 12.28
CA ALA A 726 38.40 -9.67 13.02
C ALA A 726 37.37 -10.78 12.76
N VAL A 727 36.07 -10.44 12.68
CA VAL A 727 35.01 -11.41 12.32
C VAL A 727 35.18 -11.88 10.87
N ARG A 728 35.54 -11.00 9.93
CA ARG A 728 35.89 -11.40 8.55
C ARG A 728 37.07 -12.35 8.51
N ALA A 729 38.11 -12.05 9.27
CA ALA A 729 39.30 -12.93 9.36
C ALA A 729 38.96 -14.29 9.98
N ALA A 730 38.02 -14.36 10.93
CA ALA A 730 37.53 -15.63 11.46
C ALA A 730 36.77 -16.45 10.38
N ALA A 731 35.95 -15.80 9.56
CA ALA A 731 35.29 -16.44 8.43
C ALA A 731 36.26 -16.90 7.34
N ASP A 732 37.31 -16.13 7.05
CA ASP A 732 38.34 -16.48 6.08
C ASP A 732 39.13 -17.72 6.52
N LYS A 733 39.40 -17.85 7.81
CA LYS A 733 40.09 -19.04 8.36
C LYS A 733 39.28 -20.33 8.23
N GLN A 734 37.95 -20.25 8.27
CA GLN A 734 37.09 -21.43 8.19
C GLN A 734 36.80 -21.85 6.75
N ALA A 735 36.56 -20.92 5.82
CA ALA A 735 36.08 -21.22 4.49
C ALA A 735 36.56 -20.27 3.40
N GLY A 736 37.48 -19.34 3.69
CA GLY A 736 37.82 -18.24 2.76
C GLY A 736 36.67 -17.26 2.53
N ALA A 737 35.71 -17.20 3.46
CA ALA A 737 34.40 -16.61 3.28
C ALA A 737 34.21 -15.20 3.85
N GLY A 738 35.28 -14.56 4.35
CA GLY A 738 35.18 -13.24 4.98
C GLY A 738 34.58 -12.18 4.07
N SER A 739 34.84 -12.28 2.77
CA SER A 739 34.23 -11.41 1.77
C SER A 739 32.72 -11.66 1.57
N LEU A 740 32.17 -12.78 2.03
CA LEU A 740 30.78 -13.15 1.86
C LEU A 740 29.87 -12.68 2.99
N ILE A 741 30.47 -12.22 4.10
CA ILE A 741 29.73 -11.73 5.25
C ILE A 741 29.47 -10.24 5.06
N GLU A 742 28.19 -9.88 5.15
CA GLU A 742 27.75 -8.48 5.19
C GLU A 742 27.52 -8.05 6.63
N PHE A 743 28.15 -6.94 6.99
CA PHE A 743 27.90 -6.29 8.27
C PHE A 743 26.95 -5.12 8.07
N ALA A 744 26.04 -4.97 8.99
CA ALA A 744 25.18 -3.80 9.05
C ALA A 744 24.99 -3.38 10.51
N SER A 745 25.29 -2.12 10.81
CA SER A 745 24.93 -1.55 12.10
C SER A 745 23.42 -1.38 12.21
N THR A 746 22.91 -1.37 13.43
CA THR A 746 21.49 -1.08 13.69
C THR A 746 21.05 0.22 13.05
N ALA A 747 21.89 1.26 13.06
CA ALA A 747 21.61 2.54 12.40
C ALA A 747 21.47 2.40 10.87
N GLN A 748 22.32 1.60 10.23
CA GLN A 748 22.24 1.33 8.79
C GLN A 748 20.99 0.54 8.43
N ILE A 749 20.69 -0.54 9.17
CA ILE A 749 19.48 -1.35 8.93
C ILE A 749 18.23 -0.48 9.11
N ARG A 750 18.18 0.34 10.18
CA ARG A 750 17.10 1.28 10.42
C ARG A 750 16.94 2.28 9.27
N ALA A 751 18.03 2.90 8.82
CA ALA A 751 18.01 3.87 7.73
C ALA A 751 17.51 3.24 6.41
N ILE A 752 17.96 2.03 6.08
CA ILE A 752 17.53 1.29 4.89
C ILE A 752 16.05 0.92 5.02
N SER A 753 15.62 0.37 6.16
CA SER A 753 14.23 -0.02 6.41
C SER A 753 13.30 1.19 6.32
N LEU A 754 13.62 2.30 7.00
CA LEU A 754 12.82 3.52 6.93
C LEU A 754 12.78 4.09 5.50
N LYS A 755 13.87 4.01 4.74
CA LYS A 755 13.89 4.43 3.34
C LYS A 755 12.96 3.59 2.45
N ILE A 756 12.87 2.28 2.68
CA ILE A 756 11.94 1.39 1.98
C ILE A 756 10.49 1.78 2.31
N PHE A 757 10.19 2.00 3.59
CA PHE A 757 8.87 2.43 4.03
C PHE A 757 8.51 3.84 3.52
N ASP A 758 9.44 4.81 3.59
CA ASP A 758 9.22 6.17 3.07
C ASP A 758 8.94 6.15 1.55
N ARG A 759 9.58 5.24 0.80
CA ARG A 759 9.30 5.03 -0.62
C ARG A 759 7.87 4.53 -0.87
N SER A 760 7.36 3.63 -0.03
CA SER A 760 5.97 3.15 -0.09
C SER A 760 4.97 4.30 0.12
N PHE A 761 5.30 5.30 0.94
CA PHE A 761 4.46 6.46 1.19
C PHE A 761 4.67 7.62 0.21
N ALA A 762 5.60 7.52 -0.74
CA ALA A 762 5.81 8.58 -1.74
C ALA A 762 4.53 8.91 -2.52
N VAL A 763 3.73 7.89 -2.88
CA VAL A 763 2.42 8.05 -3.52
C VAL A 763 1.44 8.79 -2.60
N THR A 764 1.45 8.48 -1.31
CA THR A 764 0.58 9.13 -0.31
C THR A 764 0.94 10.60 -0.12
N TYR A 765 2.24 10.94 -0.08
CA TYR A 765 2.69 12.34 -0.04
C TYR A 765 2.31 13.12 -1.30
N TRP A 766 2.41 12.49 -2.47
CA TRP A 766 1.96 13.07 -3.72
C TRP A 766 0.45 13.36 -3.70
N LEU A 767 -0.36 12.41 -3.26
CA LEU A 767 -1.79 12.56 -3.06
C LEU A 767 -2.13 13.72 -2.12
N GLN A 768 -1.44 13.81 -1.00
CA GLN A 768 -1.59 14.89 -0.03
C GLN A 768 -1.28 16.24 -0.67
N GLY A 769 -0.20 16.35 -1.42
CA GLY A 769 0.16 17.57 -2.15
C GLY A 769 -0.92 17.98 -3.16
N VAL A 770 -1.43 17.04 -3.94
CA VAL A 770 -2.53 17.26 -4.90
C VAL A 770 -3.81 17.71 -4.18
N ALA A 771 -4.20 17.04 -3.10
CA ALA A 771 -5.40 17.38 -2.32
C ALA A 771 -5.30 18.82 -1.76
N ILE A 772 -4.14 19.18 -1.19
CA ILE A 772 -3.89 20.55 -0.69
C ILE A 772 -3.97 21.56 -1.84
N ALA A 773 -3.33 21.29 -2.98
CA ALA A 773 -3.36 22.19 -4.14
C ALA A 773 -4.79 22.39 -4.66
N ILE A 774 -5.58 21.34 -4.77
CA ILE A 774 -7.00 21.37 -5.14
C ILE A 774 -7.80 22.23 -4.14
N GLY A 775 -7.58 22.02 -2.84
CA GLY A 775 -8.27 22.76 -1.79
C GLY A 775 -7.95 24.24 -1.82
N LEU A 776 -6.67 24.60 -1.91
CA LEU A 776 -6.22 26.00 -2.01
C LEU A 776 -6.76 26.69 -3.27
N PHE A 777 -6.79 25.98 -4.40
CA PHE A 777 -7.39 26.50 -5.62
C PHE A 777 -8.91 26.70 -5.47
N GLY A 778 -9.61 25.77 -4.85
CA GLY A 778 -11.04 25.91 -4.56
C GLY A 778 -11.36 27.13 -3.70
N VAL A 779 -10.53 27.37 -2.67
CA VAL A 779 -10.59 28.59 -1.83
C VAL A 779 -10.38 29.84 -2.69
N ALA A 780 -9.32 29.86 -3.49
CA ALA A 780 -8.98 30.98 -4.34
C ALA A 780 -10.11 31.34 -5.32
N ALA A 781 -10.66 30.33 -5.98
CA ALA A 781 -11.77 30.49 -6.93
C ALA A 781 -13.05 31.02 -6.23
N SER A 782 -13.38 30.45 -5.07
CA SER A 782 -14.57 30.81 -4.30
C SER A 782 -14.50 32.25 -3.76
N PHE A 783 -13.37 32.62 -3.15
CA PHE A 783 -13.15 33.99 -2.65
C PHE A 783 -13.14 35.04 -3.76
N SER A 784 -12.39 34.75 -4.85
CA SER A 784 -12.35 35.72 -5.98
C SER A 784 -13.73 36.02 -6.52
N ALA A 785 -14.56 34.99 -6.60
CA ALA A 785 -15.92 35.16 -7.10
C ALA A 785 -16.85 35.92 -6.16
N GLN A 786 -16.78 35.63 -4.86
CA GLN A 786 -17.62 36.32 -3.86
C GLN A 786 -17.21 37.78 -3.72
N VAL A 787 -15.89 38.06 -3.73
CA VAL A 787 -15.38 39.43 -3.68
C VAL A 787 -15.79 40.22 -4.94
N LEU A 788 -15.74 39.61 -6.12
CA LEU A 788 -16.16 40.22 -7.37
C LEU A 788 -17.67 40.54 -7.40
N ALA A 789 -18.50 39.64 -6.86
CA ALA A 789 -19.94 39.82 -6.77
C ALA A 789 -20.35 41.01 -5.88
N ARG A 790 -19.44 41.49 -5.02
CA ARG A 790 -19.67 42.51 -4.00
C ARG A 790 -19.10 43.89 -4.36
N ARG A 791 -18.72 44.12 -5.62
CA ARG A 791 -18.17 45.44 -6.04
C ARG A 791 -19.05 46.62 -5.64
N LYS A 792 -20.40 46.49 -5.75
CA LYS A 792 -21.35 47.55 -5.38
C LYS A 792 -21.31 47.88 -3.88
N GLU A 793 -21.17 46.84 -3.01
CA GLU A 793 -21.07 47.02 -1.55
C GLU A 793 -19.76 47.75 -1.20
N PHE A 794 -18.65 47.42 -1.86
CA PHE A 794 -17.38 48.11 -1.62
C PHE A 794 -17.46 49.58 -2.06
N GLY A 795 -18.16 49.87 -3.17
CA GLY A 795 -18.47 51.26 -3.58
C GLY A 795 -19.22 52.01 -2.51
N LEU A 796 -20.26 51.39 -1.89
CA LEU A 796 -21.03 52.01 -0.79
C LEU A 796 -20.12 52.26 0.43
N LEU A 797 -19.29 51.31 0.83
CA LEU A 797 -18.35 51.48 1.95
C LEU A 797 -17.35 52.62 1.73
N VAL A 798 -16.90 52.84 0.49
CA VAL A 798 -16.06 53.96 0.12
C VAL A 798 -16.81 55.27 0.30
N HIS A 799 -18.09 55.33 -0.08
CA HIS A 799 -18.94 56.50 0.13
C HIS A 799 -19.23 56.81 1.61
N LEU A 800 -19.24 55.78 2.45
CA LEU A 800 -19.34 55.89 3.92
C LEU A 800 -18.01 56.27 4.60
N GLY A 801 -16.95 56.52 3.82
CA GLY A 801 -15.66 57.03 4.29
C GLY A 801 -14.61 55.99 4.61
N LEU A 802 -14.82 54.70 4.32
CA LEU A 802 -13.79 53.69 4.49
C LEU A 802 -12.69 53.81 3.42
N THR A 803 -11.46 53.80 3.85
CA THR A 803 -10.30 53.77 2.95
C THR A 803 -10.13 52.43 2.26
N ARG A 804 -9.48 52.42 1.10
CA ARG A 804 -9.15 51.15 0.39
C ARG A 804 -8.40 50.18 1.27
N ARG A 805 -7.47 50.63 2.12
CA ARG A 805 -6.74 49.78 3.07
C ARG A 805 -7.65 49.10 4.09
N GLN A 806 -8.65 49.85 4.58
CA GLN A 806 -9.65 49.33 5.53
C GLN A 806 -10.55 48.28 4.86
N ILE A 807 -10.99 48.48 3.62
CA ILE A 807 -11.79 47.51 2.85
C ILE A 807 -10.97 46.27 2.60
N LEU A 808 -9.69 46.42 2.21
CA LEU A 808 -8.80 45.27 2.04
C LEU A 808 -8.58 44.47 3.34
N ALA A 809 -8.46 45.19 4.47
CA ALA A 809 -8.33 44.55 5.78
C ALA A 809 -9.60 43.77 6.17
N VAL A 810 -10.80 44.29 5.89
CA VAL A 810 -12.08 43.60 6.13
C VAL A 810 -12.18 42.35 5.27
N VAL A 811 -11.85 42.41 3.96
CA VAL A 811 -11.89 41.28 3.04
C VAL A 811 -10.85 40.21 3.42
N ALA A 812 -9.62 40.61 3.76
CA ALA A 812 -8.59 39.71 4.23
C ALA A 812 -8.96 39.05 5.57
N GLY A 813 -9.53 39.85 6.51
CA GLY A 813 -10.02 39.34 7.79
C GLY A 813 -11.19 38.35 7.65
N GLU A 814 -12.11 38.62 6.71
CA GLU A 814 -13.18 37.68 6.35
C GLU A 814 -12.59 36.36 5.79
N GLY A 815 -11.61 36.47 4.89
CA GLY A 815 -10.88 35.30 4.36
C GLY A 815 -10.18 34.51 5.45
N ALA A 816 -9.49 35.19 6.37
CA ALA A 816 -8.83 34.54 7.51
C ALA A 816 -9.85 33.85 8.43
N ALA A 817 -10.98 34.50 8.75
CA ALA A 817 -12.00 33.92 9.61
C ALA A 817 -12.64 32.66 9.00
N TRP A 818 -12.94 32.65 7.71
CA TRP A 818 -13.53 31.52 7.03
C TRP A 818 -12.55 30.34 6.92
N THR A 819 -11.30 30.61 6.55
CA THR A 819 -10.28 29.58 6.44
C THR A 819 -9.83 29.05 7.81
N LEU A 820 -9.87 29.87 8.86
CA LEU A 820 -9.62 29.41 10.23
C LEU A 820 -10.70 28.42 10.69
N ILE A 821 -11.98 28.73 10.47
CA ILE A 821 -13.07 27.81 10.81
C ILE A 821 -12.97 26.53 9.95
N GLY A 822 -12.68 26.69 8.65
CA GLY A 822 -12.42 25.56 7.77
C GLY A 822 -11.26 24.70 8.25
N SER A 823 -10.20 25.32 8.77
CA SER A 823 -9.04 24.61 9.30
C SER A 823 -9.37 23.86 10.59
N VAL A 824 -10.11 24.45 11.50
CA VAL A 824 -10.56 23.79 12.74
C VAL A 824 -11.50 22.62 12.41
N ALA A 825 -12.48 22.83 11.55
CA ALA A 825 -13.41 21.80 11.12
C ALA A 825 -12.69 20.66 10.34
N GLY A 826 -11.77 21.02 9.42
CA GLY A 826 -10.97 20.09 8.65
C GLY A 826 -10.01 19.29 9.51
N LEU A 827 -9.41 19.92 10.52
CA LEU A 827 -8.57 19.23 11.51
C LEU A 827 -9.40 18.22 12.31
N GLY A 828 -10.54 18.64 12.88
CA GLY A 828 -11.40 17.74 13.66
C GLY A 828 -11.92 16.56 12.84
N LEU A 829 -12.41 16.82 11.63
CA LEU A 829 -12.87 15.79 10.72
C LEU A 829 -11.72 14.88 10.24
N GLY A 830 -10.56 15.45 9.97
CA GLY A 830 -9.35 14.70 9.59
C GLY A 830 -8.86 13.78 10.71
N LEU A 831 -8.92 14.22 11.96
CA LEU A 831 -8.63 13.39 13.13
C LEU A 831 -9.65 12.25 13.28
N ALA A 832 -10.95 12.50 13.10
CA ALA A 832 -11.98 11.46 13.12
C ALA A 832 -11.75 10.41 12.01
N VAL A 833 -11.41 10.84 10.80
CA VAL A 833 -11.05 9.94 9.70
C VAL A 833 -9.76 9.17 10.00
N SER A 834 -8.75 9.82 10.59
CA SER A 834 -7.49 9.14 10.95
C SER A 834 -7.69 8.03 11.99
N LEU A 835 -8.62 8.20 12.94
CA LEU A 835 -8.99 7.12 13.89
C LEU A 835 -9.51 5.89 13.15
N VAL A 836 -10.39 6.06 12.17
CA VAL A 836 -10.90 4.95 11.36
C VAL A 836 -9.78 4.34 10.51
N LEU A 837 -8.91 5.14 9.92
CA LEU A 837 -7.80 4.63 9.10
C LEU A 837 -6.78 3.83 9.94
N VAL A 838 -6.41 4.33 11.13
CA VAL A 838 -5.39 3.73 12.00
C VAL A 838 -5.91 2.47 12.69
N HIS A 839 -7.11 2.53 13.29
CA HIS A 839 -7.61 1.45 14.15
C HIS A 839 -8.53 0.44 13.46
N VAL A 840 -9.05 0.76 12.27
CA VAL A 840 -9.98 -0.13 11.56
C VAL A 840 -9.44 -0.55 10.20
N VAL A 841 -9.17 0.43 9.31
CA VAL A 841 -8.76 0.12 7.94
C VAL A 841 -7.40 -0.57 7.93
N ASN A 842 -6.44 -0.09 8.69
CA ASN A 842 -5.10 -0.64 8.71
C ASN A 842 -5.04 -2.08 9.24
N PRO A 843 -5.59 -2.43 10.43
CA PRO A 843 -5.62 -3.81 10.89
C PRO A 843 -6.39 -4.75 9.96
N GLN A 844 -7.54 -4.33 9.43
CA GLN A 844 -8.33 -5.14 8.50
C GLN A 844 -7.66 -5.35 7.13
N SER A 845 -6.73 -4.46 6.74
CA SER A 845 -6.03 -4.55 5.43
C SER A 845 -4.68 -5.27 5.52
N PHE A 846 -3.91 -5.02 6.58
CA PHE A 846 -2.53 -5.46 6.72
C PHE A 846 -2.30 -6.45 7.86
N HIS A 847 -3.33 -6.74 8.66
CA HIS A 847 -3.29 -7.69 9.79
C HIS A 847 -2.27 -7.34 10.88
N TRP A 848 -2.01 -6.04 11.09
CA TRP A 848 -1.21 -5.52 12.20
C TRP A 848 -1.75 -4.17 12.70
N THR A 849 -1.57 -3.92 13.98
CA THR A 849 -2.01 -2.69 14.64
C THR A 849 -0.88 -1.67 14.74
N MET A 850 -1.22 -0.40 14.86
CA MET A 850 -0.28 0.68 15.13
C MET A 850 -0.84 1.67 16.15
N ASP A 851 0.05 2.36 16.83
CA ASP A 851 -0.34 3.36 17.82
C ASP A 851 -0.64 4.71 17.13
N LEU A 852 -1.68 5.40 17.60
CA LEU A 852 -2.06 6.69 17.06
C LEU A 852 -1.09 7.77 17.55
N VAL A 853 -0.35 8.37 16.65
CA VAL A 853 0.58 9.47 16.92
C VAL A 853 0.12 10.74 16.21
N LEU A 854 -0.05 11.82 16.98
CA LEU A 854 -0.49 13.10 16.48
C LEU A 854 0.71 14.05 16.29
N PRO A 855 1.16 14.29 15.05
CA PRO A 855 2.30 15.17 14.77
C PRO A 855 1.86 16.64 14.81
N TRP A 856 1.59 17.20 15.99
CA TRP A 856 1.01 18.52 16.20
C TRP A 856 1.72 19.64 15.43
N LEU A 857 3.05 19.60 15.35
CA LEU A 857 3.79 20.63 14.61
C LEU A 857 3.48 20.62 13.10
N ARG A 858 3.31 19.44 12.50
CA ARG A 858 2.93 19.33 11.09
C ARG A 858 1.47 19.69 10.87
N LEU A 859 0.58 19.29 11.77
CA LEU A 859 -0.86 19.58 11.71
C LEU A 859 -1.12 21.08 11.86
N THR A 860 -0.50 21.74 12.83
CA THR A 860 -0.61 23.21 12.99
C THR A 860 0.03 23.96 11.83
N GLY A 861 1.15 23.46 11.28
CA GLY A 861 1.76 24.01 10.07
C GLY A 861 0.84 23.93 8.85
N LEU A 862 0.15 22.80 8.64
CA LEU A 862 -0.85 22.64 7.57
C LEU A 862 -2.03 23.62 7.75
N CYS A 863 -2.57 23.73 8.96
CA CYS A 863 -3.64 24.67 9.26
C CYS A 863 -3.19 26.12 9.02
N ALA A 864 -2.02 26.51 9.49
CA ALA A 864 -1.44 27.83 9.29
C ALA A 864 -1.23 28.15 7.80
N LEU A 865 -0.74 27.19 7.02
CA LEU A 865 -0.56 27.32 5.57
C LEU A 865 -1.91 27.61 4.87
N VAL A 866 -2.96 26.88 5.23
CA VAL A 866 -4.29 27.02 4.65
C VAL A 866 -4.88 28.39 5.01
N VAL A 867 -4.75 28.82 6.27
CA VAL A 867 -5.22 30.15 6.73
C VAL A 867 -4.45 31.26 6.02
N ALA A 868 -3.13 31.16 5.92
CA ALA A 868 -2.28 32.12 5.24
C ALA A 868 -2.64 32.23 3.74
N ALA A 869 -2.81 31.09 3.07
CA ALA A 869 -3.18 31.06 1.65
C ALA A 869 -4.58 31.63 1.40
N GLY A 870 -5.56 31.32 2.26
CA GLY A 870 -6.90 31.85 2.17
C GLY A 870 -6.94 33.37 2.41
N THR A 871 -6.21 33.87 3.42
CA THR A 871 -6.06 35.29 3.70
C THR A 871 -5.39 36.03 2.53
N PHE A 872 -4.30 35.47 2.00
CA PHE A 872 -3.60 36.05 0.85
C PHE A 872 -4.50 36.11 -0.40
N THR A 873 -5.23 35.03 -0.67
CA THR A 873 -6.17 35.00 -1.82
C THR A 873 -7.29 35.99 -1.67
N ALA A 874 -7.87 36.14 -0.46
CA ALA A 874 -8.89 37.13 -0.17
C ALA A 874 -8.34 38.57 -0.35
N TRP A 875 -7.10 38.82 0.08
CA TRP A 875 -6.43 40.11 -0.09
C TRP A 875 -6.18 40.46 -1.57
N VAL A 876 -5.67 39.50 -2.37
CA VAL A 876 -5.44 39.68 -3.82
C VAL A 876 -6.75 39.94 -4.55
N SER A 877 -7.80 39.18 -4.26
CA SER A 877 -9.13 39.34 -4.85
C SER A 877 -9.77 40.67 -4.44
N GLY A 878 -9.60 41.09 -3.18
CA GLY A 878 -10.04 42.38 -2.65
C GLY A 878 -9.35 43.56 -3.36
N ARG A 879 -8.04 43.42 -3.64
CA ARG A 879 -7.28 44.46 -4.37
C ARG A 879 -7.81 44.67 -5.79
N ALA A 880 -8.18 43.57 -6.48
CA ALA A 880 -8.78 43.64 -7.82
C ALA A 880 -10.19 44.27 -7.80
N ALA A 881 -10.98 43.99 -6.75
CA ALA A 881 -12.34 44.53 -6.62
C ALA A 881 -12.43 45.98 -6.11
N ALA A 882 -11.44 46.42 -5.33
CA ALA A 882 -11.34 47.77 -4.81
C ALA A 882 -10.62 48.76 -5.78
N SER A 883 -10.43 48.40 -7.07
CA SER A 883 -9.87 49.26 -8.12
C SER A 883 -10.79 50.42 -8.45
N LYS A 884 -10.31 51.43 -9.24
CA LYS A 884 -11.04 52.65 -9.57
C LYS A 884 -12.43 52.44 -10.16
N ASP A 885 -12.71 51.29 -10.76
CA ASP A 885 -13.98 50.96 -11.41
C ASP A 885 -15.13 50.68 -10.43
N ALA A 886 -14.85 50.45 -9.14
CA ALA A 886 -15.88 50.19 -8.10
C ALA A 886 -16.78 51.43 -7.86
N VAL A 887 -16.27 52.66 -8.08
CA VAL A 887 -17.02 53.91 -7.97
C VAL A 887 -17.92 54.12 -9.19
N LEU A 888 -17.46 53.71 -10.38
CA LEU A 888 -18.25 53.74 -11.62
C LEU A 888 -19.41 52.75 -11.60
N ALA A 889 -19.23 51.53 -11.00
CA ALA A 889 -20.28 50.51 -10.90
C ALA A 889 -21.52 50.96 -10.06
N VAL A 890 -21.39 51.97 -9.22
CA VAL A 890 -22.53 52.55 -8.48
C VAL A 890 -23.24 53.60 -9.33
N LYS A 891 -22.51 54.24 -10.28
CA LYS A 891 -23.06 55.29 -11.15
C LYS A 891 -23.83 54.73 -12.35
N GLU A 892 -23.58 53.54 -12.80
CA GLU A 892 -24.20 52.92 -13.99
C GLU A 892 -25.66 52.44 -13.78
N ASP A 893 -26.18 52.47 -12.55
CA ASP A 893 -27.57 52.07 -12.23
C ASP A 893 -28.48 53.31 -11.89
N TRP A 894 -27.99 54.52 -12.02
CA TRP A 894 -28.76 55.76 -11.92
C TRP A 894 -28.83 56.39 -13.34
#